data_a834b1684d19bb4ea402b1333cca2a18
#
_entry.id   a834b1684d19bb4ea402b1333cca2a18
#
_cell.length_a   1.000
_cell.length_b   1.000
_cell.length_c   1.000
_cell.angle_alpha   90.00
_cell.angle_beta   90.00
_cell.angle_gamma   90.00
#
_symmetry.space_group_name_H-M   'P 1'
#
loop_
_entity.id
_entity.type
_entity.pdbx_description
1 polymer ?
#
loop_
_entity_poly.entity_id
_entity_poly.type
_entity_poly.pdbx_seq_one_letter_code
_entity_poly.pdbx_strand_id
1 'polypeptide(L)'
;MRIQHTLFLFIFALASSLSTAQTHNWENLAVSSINTEKSHSHYEPAGKVLLNGNWQFAYFKHPSQVPTNFFLGKGITQWDAIKVPSNWQLQSNRYDPPVFTNIKYPFEMNPPYTPKDYNPTGVYRTQFTLPNKWKGEQVFIHFAGVQSAMELFINGKQVGYHEDAMLPAEFNITPYLKKGKNELYVKVLNWSDGSYIEDQDFWRLSGIYRDVYLFATPELRMRDFSVYPQLDAQYRDATLQVQVEVQNLGEKVSDALVVQTTLKDSKGNVIGTEKASIADIAAGKEATVSAQIDVKNPLKWTAETPNLYKVELSLLTAKGKVLQSFTQNVGFRKVELTNGLLLVNGKPVKFKGVNRHEFDPYNGRTITRQSMIDDIILMKTHNINAVRTSHYPNLPEWYTLCDEYGLYVVDEANIESHGLWESGYYIGERPEWQKDIVERNVNMVARDKNHPCIIYWSMGNESGWGKNFDAAYEAIKALDPQKRPVHYESKNPAYAGVLSHYDIISNMYTELNHLNNLFTEDPKRPVIICEYAHSMGNSLGNFRKYWELFATNERYQGGFTWDWKDQALRCKDKNGKEYWNIINHIDKANVNDGLVNATGVPQPEMHELKKVYQYFNVKDIDINTGLVLISNSNYFVNSDEVYLQWELIENGKPITNGVINDLNIAPQSQRALQIPFDTKLVQNGKEYFMNFRFKNKRATAWASKDFEVAKEQLAFPNYFVREIAKPSDKKLTFTDEAANFTVKGDNFTAVFSKKTGSLTQFTHKGKNLLSEAMVPSFWRVPTDNDEGGFEHSYASAWRKAGLKEAAVTATEMKATPIGETQVKIVAHNRIETKTGNITQQVTYLINGDGRIDVSTNVEVPASVPPLARVGMLLTLDKSFNKVEWYGKGPYETYADRKESAFVGIHSGAVKDMHFPYVMPSENGNHTDTRWLKLLSGTTELYISAPKLFNFNVQDYSDDALNQSKETQELRRGDHTYLHIDEAQMGVGGDDSWSPRVHKEFLLNQPYYHYEFSIQVRN
;
A
#
# COMPACT_ATOMS: atom_id res chain seq x y z
N MET A 1 96.93 -15.82 18.37
CA MET A 1 96.25 -15.83 19.68
C MET A 1 94.75 -15.63 19.36
N ARG A 2 94.01 -16.74 19.51
CA ARG A 2 92.51 -16.72 19.26
C ARG A 2 91.84 -16.52 20.58
N ILE A 3 90.91 -15.55 20.68
CA ILE A 3 89.94 -15.41 21.74
C ILE A 3 88.58 -15.71 21.22
N GLN A 4 88.00 -16.81 21.72
CA GLN A 4 86.61 -17.19 21.44
C GLN A 4 85.69 -16.38 22.35
N HIS A 5 84.67 -15.73 21.81
CA HIS A 5 83.54 -15.18 22.55
C HIS A 5 82.33 -16.08 22.35
N THR A 6 81.87 -16.67 23.40
CA THR A 6 80.66 -17.48 23.51
C THR A 6 79.51 -16.50 23.76
N LEU A 7 78.53 -16.43 22.81
CA LEU A 7 77.31 -15.63 22.91
C LEU A 7 76.18 -16.51 23.41
N PHE A 8 75.67 -16.23 24.59
CA PHE A 8 74.41 -16.83 25.16
C PHE A 8 73.20 -16.13 24.52
N LEU A 9 72.41 -16.86 23.69
CA LEU A 9 71.09 -16.43 23.23
C LEU A 9 70.06 -16.81 24.30
N PHE A 10 69.48 -15.80 25.00
CA PHE A 10 68.24 -15.95 25.75
C PHE A 10 67.09 -15.80 24.76
N ILE A 11 66.36 -16.90 24.40
CA ILE A 11 65.13 -16.88 23.69
C ILE A 11 64.02 -16.66 24.72
N PHE A 12 63.49 -15.44 24.78
CA PHE A 12 62.23 -15.13 25.45
C PHE A 12 61.10 -15.53 24.49
N ALA A 13 60.45 -16.69 24.76
CA ALA A 13 59.21 -17.07 24.12
C ALA A 13 58.07 -16.20 24.73
N LEU A 14 57.76 -15.08 24.10
CA LEU A 14 56.46 -14.43 24.29
C LEU A 14 55.37 -15.33 23.74
N ALA A 15 54.74 -16.13 24.54
CA ALA A 15 53.43 -16.71 24.23
C ALA A 15 52.41 -15.55 24.25
N SER A 16 52.21 -14.92 23.10
CA SER A 16 51.02 -14.13 22.86
C SER A 16 49.84 -15.06 22.87
N SER A 17 49.15 -15.17 24.00
CA SER A 17 47.77 -15.71 24.05
C SER A 17 46.90 -14.75 23.22
N LEU A 18 46.76 -15.03 21.93
CA LEU A 18 45.62 -14.56 21.19
C LEU A 18 44.40 -15.18 21.85
N SER A 19 43.80 -14.45 22.78
CA SER A 19 42.39 -14.64 23.14
C SER A 19 41.63 -14.45 21.85
N THR A 20 41.30 -15.55 21.17
CA THR A 20 40.24 -15.54 20.19
C THR A 20 38.97 -15.13 20.95
N ALA A 21 38.56 -13.88 20.85
CA ALA A 21 37.26 -13.46 21.30
C ALA A 21 36.27 -14.43 20.67
N GLN A 22 35.53 -15.15 21.48
CA GLN A 22 34.54 -16.10 21.01
C GLN A 22 33.47 -15.26 20.28
N THR A 23 33.50 -15.32 18.96
CA THR A 23 32.51 -14.63 18.13
C THR A 23 31.14 -15.23 18.44
N HIS A 24 30.17 -14.43 18.82
CA HIS A 24 28.80 -14.87 19.05
C HIS A 24 28.17 -15.30 17.72
N ASN A 25 27.24 -16.26 17.75
CA ASN A 25 26.55 -16.69 16.53
C ASN A 25 25.83 -15.52 15.82
N TRP A 26 25.25 -14.61 16.58
CA TRP A 26 24.53 -13.43 16.07
C TRP A 26 25.42 -12.26 15.60
N GLU A 27 26.72 -12.50 15.48
CA GLU A 27 27.74 -11.60 14.94
C GLU A 27 28.70 -12.37 14.00
N ASN A 28 28.19 -13.43 13.35
CA ASN A 28 28.99 -14.34 12.54
C ASN A 28 28.24 -14.76 11.27
N LEU A 29 28.43 -14.02 10.19
CA LEU A 29 27.82 -14.25 8.87
C LEU A 29 27.97 -15.69 8.29
N ALA A 30 28.83 -16.50 8.88
CA ALA A 30 28.94 -17.90 8.49
C ALA A 30 27.86 -18.81 9.15
N VAL A 31 27.09 -18.29 10.14
CA VAL A 31 26.17 -19.06 10.99
C VAL A 31 24.79 -18.41 10.99
N SER A 32 23.97 -18.69 10.03
CA SER A 32 22.54 -18.29 9.98
C SER A 32 21.64 -19.21 10.82
N SER A 33 22.06 -20.49 11.03
CA SER A 33 21.31 -21.46 11.80
C SER A 33 22.18 -22.60 12.35
N ILE A 34 21.73 -23.24 13.44
CA ILE A 34 22.35 -24.43 14.03
C ILE A 34 21.23 -25.42 14.39
N ASN A 35 21.34 -26.66 13.90
CA ASN A 35 20.40 -27.76 14.14
C ASN A 35 18.95 -27.50 13.68
N THR A 36 18.73 -26.53 12.80
CA THR A 36 17.43 -26.37 12.13
C THR A 36 17.25 -27.43 11.04
N GLU A 37 16.01 -27.82 10.80
CA GLU A 37 15.65 -28.59 9.61
C GLU A 37 15.94 -27.76 8.36
N LYS A 38 16.27 -28.45 7.26
CA LYS A 38 16.34 -27.79 5.96
C LYS A 38 14.96 -27.28 5.57
N SER A 39 14.89 -26.11 4.96
CA SER A 39 13.64 -25.57 4.45
C SER A 39 12.97 -26.55 3.48
N HIS A 40 11.66 -26.65 3.57
CA HIS A 40 10.84 -27.57 2.78
C HIS A 40 9.47 -26.93 2.51
N SER A 41 8.71 -27.50 1.58
CA SER A 41 7.35 -27.06 1.26
C SER A 41 6.49 -26.99 2.50
N HIS A 42 5.77 -25.89 2.64
CA HIS A 42 4.81 -25.76 3.74
C HIS A 42 3.68 -26.81 3.62
N TYR A 43 3.34 -27.41 4.72
CA TYR A 43 2.14 -28.23 4.90
C TYR A 43 1.61 -28.09 6.32
N GLU A 44 0.32 -28.33 6.50
CA GLU A 44 -0.30 -28.31 7.84
C GLU A 44 -0.14 -29.68 8.51
N PRO A 45 0.67 -29.84 9.60
CA PRO A 45 0.85 -31.11 10.26
C PRO A 45 -0.43 -31.57 10.98
N ALA A 46 -0.84 -32.81 10.73
CA ALA A 46 -2.01 -33.37 11.38
C ALA A 46 -1.82 -33.46 12.90
N GLY A 47 -2.73 -32.89 13.66
CA GLY A 47 -2.75 -32.97 15.13
C GLY A 47 -1.64 -32.19 15.81
N LYS A 48 -1.14 -31.10 15.20
CA LYS A 48 -0.22 -30.15 15.82
C LYS A 48 -0.76 -29.64 17.17
N VAL A 49 0.12 -29.31 18.08
CA VAL A 49 -0.19 -28.76 19.42
C VAL A 49 0.36 -27.35 19.50
N LEU A 50 -0.52 -26.37 19.49
CA LEU A 50 -0.15 -24.96 19.66
C LEU A 50 0.43 -24.74 21.06
N LEU A 51 1.55 -24.03 21.12
CA LEU A 51 2.15 -23.55 22.35
C LEU A 51 1.86 -22.06 22.58
N ASN A 52 1.03 -21.46 21.74
CA ASN A 52 0.57 -20.06 21.87
C ASN A 52 -0.09 -19.84 23.25
N GLY A 53 -0.08 -18.59 23.70
CA GLY A 53 -0.72 -18.20 24.96
C GLY A 53 0.23 -17.38 25.84
N ASN A 54 0.02 -17.43 27.15
CA ASN A 54 0.85 -16.67 28.11
C ASN A 54 2.10 -17.45 28.46
N TRP A 55 3.27 -16.87 28.16
CA TRP A 55 4.56 -17.38 28.58
C TRP A 55 5.15 -16.52 29.69
N GLN A 56 6.11 -17.03 30.43
CA GLN A 56 6.97 -16.24 31.31
C GLN A 56 8.01 -15.50 30.48
N PHE A 57 8.31 -14.25 30.83
CA PHE A 57 9.21 -13.38 30.06
C PHE A 57 10.12 -12.58 31.00
N ALA A 58 11.39 -12.48 30.66
CA ALA A 58 12.34 -11.62 31.34
C ALA A 58 13.08 -10.77 30.31
N TYR A 59 13.07 -9.46 30.51
CA TYR A 59 13.67 -8.48 29.62
C TYR A 59 15.04 -8.03 30.14
N PHE A 60 15.99 -7.94 29.25
CA PHE A 60 17.35 -7.45 29.51
C PHE A 60 17.72 -6.41 28.45
N LYS A 61 18.51 -5.41 28.84
CA LYS A 61 18.98 -4.37 27.92
C LYS A 61 20.10 -4.83 27.00
N HIS A 62 20.77 -5.93 27.34
CA HIS A 62 21.86 -6.47 26.54
C HIS A 62 22.04 -7.97 26.83
N PRO A 63 22.47 -8.81 25.87
CA PRO A 63 22.62 -10.25 26.05
C PRO A 63 23.61 -10.63 27.13
N SER A 64 24.63 -9.81 27.42
CA SER A 64 25.59 -10.06 28.50
C SER A 64 24.99 -9.99 29.91
N GLN A 65 23.80 -9.41 30.05
CA GLN A 65 23.06 -9.34 31.33
C GLN A 65 22.24 -10.60 31.60
N VAL A 66 22.03 -11.43 30.59
CA VAL A 66 21.29 -12.69 30.72
C VAL A 66 22.18 -13.67 31.53
N PRO A 67 21.69 -14.22 32.68
CA PRO A 67 22.44 -15.20 33.43
C PRO A 67 22.83 -16.41 32.58
N THR A 68 24.08 -16.82 32.60
CA THR A 68 24.62 -17.90 31.74
C THR A 68 23.94 -19.26 31.94
N ASN A 69 23.26 -19.45 33.06
CA ASN A 69 22.56 -20.69 33.42
C ASN A 69 21.04 -20.53 33.51
N PHE A 70 20.46 -19.52 32.82
CA PHE A 70 19.03 -19.21 32.85
C PHE A 70 18.19 -20.42 32.42
N PHE A 71 18.64 -21.16 31.41
CA PHE A 71 17.96 -22.35 30.86
C PHE A 71 17.98 -23.58 31.83
N LEU A 72 18.70 -23.48 32.94
CA LEU A 72 18.63 -24.42 34.07
C LEU A 72 17.63 -23.98 35.14
N GLY A 73 16.84 -22.93 34.89
CA GLY A 73 15.91 -22.33 35.86
C GLY A 73 16.58 -21.52 36.94
N LYS A 74 17.81 -21.02 36.68
CA LYS A 74 18.65 -20.30 37.67
C LYS A 74 18.95 -18.89 37.20
N GLY A 75 19.16 -17.98 38.13
CA GLY A 75 19.62 -16.60 37.86
C GLY A 75 18.55 -15.60 37.53
N ILE A 76 17.39 -15.99 36.98
CA ILE A 76 16.26 -15.10 36.72
C ILE A 76 15.24 -15.30 37.84
N THR A 77 15.03 -14.26 38.65
CA THR A 77 14.13 -14.29 39.82
C THR A 77 12.77 -13.64 39.59
N GLN A 78 12.68 -12.76 38.59
CA GLN A 78 11.43 -12.06 38.21
C GLN A 78 11.02 -12.38 36.79
N TRP A 79 9.77 -12.73 36.62
CA TRP A 79 9.17 -13.07 35.34
C TRP A 79 7.91 -12.28 35.16
N ASP A 80 7.77 -11.63 34.01
CA ASP A 80 6.52 -11.06 33.56
C ASP A 80 5.71 -12.14 32.81
N ALA A 81 4.42 -11.87 32.57
CA ALA A 81 3.63 -12.64 31.64
C ALA A 81 3.64 -11.91 30.29
N ILE A 82 3.93 -12.63 29.21
CA ILE A 82 3.86 -12.12 27.85
C ILE A 82 3.00 -13.03 26.98
N LYS A 83 2.21 -12.43 26.08
CA LYS A 83 1.45 -13.19 25.07
C LYS A 83 2.40 -13.67 23.97
N VAL A 84 2.28 -14.92 23.55
CA VAL A 84 2.90 -15.49 22.34
C VAL A 84 1.78 -15.99 21.44
N PRO A 85 1.72 -15.58 20.16
CA PRO A 85 2.63 -14.63 19.51
C PRO A 85 2.38 -13.16 19.91
N SER A 86 3.45 -12.35 19.93
CA SER A 86 3.40 -10.89 20.04
C SER A 86 4.78 -10.24 19.84
N ASN A 87 4.80 -8.94 19.59
CA ASN A 87 5.98 -8.11 19.68
C ASN A 87 6.08 -7.54 21.10
N TRP A 88 7.24 -7.66 21.80
CA TRP A 88 7.32 -7.24 23.19
C TRP A 88 7.22 -5.73 23.37
N GLN A 89 7.66 -4.92 22.39
CA GLN A 89 7.56 -3.46 22.41
C GLN A 89 6.11 -2.96 22.57
N LEU A 90 5.13 -3.76 22.12
CA LEU A 90 3.70 -3.41 22.17
C LEU A 90 2.99 -4.00 23.40
N GLN A 91 3.68 -4.80 24.22
CA GLN A 91 3.10 -5.45 25.40
C GLN A 91 3.28 -4.65 26.69
N SER A 92 4.31 -3.81 26.78
CA SER A 92 4.57 -3.01 27.98
C SER A 92 5.52 -1.86 27.71
N ASN A 93 5.21 -0.67 28.26
CA ASN A 93 6.09 0.50 28.24
C ASN A 93 7.37 0.34 29.09
N ARG A 94 7.56 -0.83 29.75
CA ARG A 94 8.79 -1.16 30.49
C ARG A 94 9.88 -1.74 29.58
N TYR A 95 9.52 -2.12 28.38
CA TYR A 95 10.43 -2.64 27.37
C TYR A 95 10.89 -1.51 26.45
N ASP A 96 11.76 -1.80 25.49
CA ASP A 96 12.15 -0.84 24.47
C ASP A 96 10.94 -0.34 23.67
N PRO A 97 10.91 0.92 23.25
CA PRO A 97 9.83 1.45 22.43
C PRO A 97 9.87 0.88 21.01
N PRO A 98 8.74 0.85 20.29
CA PRO A 98 8.75 0.62 18.86
C PRO A 98 9.48 1.77 18.15
N VAL A 99 10.32 1.43 17.19
CA VAL A 99 11.08 2.37 16.37
C VAL A 99 10.78 2.09 14.91
N PHE A 100 10.41 3.12 14.14
CA PHE A 100 10.28 3.06 12.69
C PHE A 100 11.52 3.68 12.05
N THR A 101 12.08 3.07 11.03
CA THR A 101 13.13 3.65 10.20
C THR A 101 12.92 3.23 8.76
N ASN A 102 13.26 4.13 7.82
CA ASN A 102 13.36 3.84 6.42
C ASN A 102 14.82 3.51 6.06
N ILE A 103 15.68 4.52 5.89
CA ILE A 103 17.04 4.35 5.37
C ILE A 103 18.06 4.11 6.49
N LYS A 104 17.88 4.78 7.64
CA LYS A 104 18.88 4.76 8.72
C LYS A 104 18.67 3.60 9.67
N TYR A 105 19.72 2.84 9.90
CA TYR A 105 19.70 1.89 11.01
C TYR A 105 19.46 2.61 12.35
N PRO A 106 18.71 2.00 13.28
CA PRO A 106 18.47 2.57 14.60
C PRO A 106 19.70 2.47 15.53
N PHE A 107 20.84 2.08 15.00
CA PHE A 107 22.12 1.93 15.68
C PHE A 107 23.29 2.27 14.75
N GLU A 108 24.50 2.42 15.31
CA GLU A 108 25.72 2.67 14.53
C GLU A 108 26.09 1.45 13.66
N MET A 109 26.25 1.69 12.37
CA MET A 109 26.60 0.65 11.39
C MET A 109 28.03 0.16 11.57
N ASN A 110 28.22 -1.10 11.91
CA ASN A 110 29.51 -1.78 11.99
C ASN A 110 29.36 -3.29 11.73
N PRO A 111 28.86 -3.68 10.53
CA PRO A 111 28.57 -5.09 10.27
C PRO A 111 29.84 -5.95 10.35
N PRO A 112 29.75 -7.18 10.91
CA PRO A 112 28.54 -7.87 11.37
C PRO A 112 28.19 -7.62 12.86
N TYR A 113 28.84 -6.70 13.52
CA TYR A 113 28.73 -6.53 14.99
C TYR A 113 27.45 -5.79 15.38
N THR A 114 26.83 -6.27 16.46
CA THR A 114 25.67 -5.62 17.09
C THR A 114 26.11 -4.48 18.03
N PRO A 115 25.19 -3.58 18.43
CA PRO A 115 25.51 -2.52 19.39
C PRO A 115 26.05 -3.06 20.73
N LYS A 116 27.18 -2.52 21.19
CA LYS A 116 27.87 -3.00 22.38
C LYS A 116 27.18 -2.68 23.71
N ASP A 117 26.46 -1.57 23.76
CA ASP A 117 25.88 -1.04 24.99
C ASP A 117 24.38 -1.33 25.13
N TYR A 118 23.71 -1.56 24.05
CA TYR A 118 22.27 -1.75 24.02
C TYR A 118 21.81 -2.68 22.90
N ASN A 119 21.49 -3.92 23.26
CA ASN A 119 20.87 -4.91 22.37
C ASN A 119 19.77 -5.63 23.17
N PRO A 120 18.54 -5.10 23.19
CA PRO A 120 17.44 -5.68 23.96
C PRO A 120 17.32 -7.18 23.76
N THR A 121 17.19 -7.91 24.85
CA THR A 121 17.16 -9.37 24.82
C THR A 121 16.01 -9.86 25.70
N GLY A 122 15.14 -10.66 25.10
CA GLY A 122 14.02 -11.30 25.78
C GLY A 122 14.31 -12.78 26.07
N VAL A 123 14.12 -13.21 27.32
CA VAL A 123 14.13 -14.63 27.67
C VAL A 123 12.70 -15.08 27.91
N TYR A 124 12.22 -15.99 27.08
CA TYR A 124 10.90 -16.61 27.16
C TYR A 124 11.01 -17.97 27.84
N ARG A 125 9.99 -18.34 28.64
CA ARG A 125 9.89 -19.64 29.29
C ARG A 125 8.48 -20.17 29.24
N THR A 126 8.33 -21.45 28.89
CA THR A 126 7.05 -22.18 29.01
C THR A 126 7.31 -23.66 29.32
N GLN A 127 6.23 -24.41 29.53
CA GLN A 127 6.27 -25.85 29.74
C GLN A 127 5.25 -26.55 28.83
N PHE A 128 5.59 -27.72 28.35
CA PHE A 128 4.66 -28.53 27.58
C PHE A 128 4.72 -30.01 27.96
N THR A 129 3.69 -30.75 27.61
CA THR A 129 3.59 -32.20 27.76
C THR A 129 3.16 -32.80 26.42
N LEU A 130 3.77 -33.90 26.04
CA LEU A 130 3.45 -34.56 24.77
C LEU A 130 2.17 -35.36 24.84
N PRO A 131 1.35 -35.37 23.78
CA PRO A 131 0.23 -36.30 23.66
C PRO A 131 0.70 -37.77 23.69
N ASN A 132 -0.03 -38.61 24.38
CA ASN A 132 0.32 -40.03 24.49
C ASN A 132 0.42 -40.74 23.14
N LYS A 133 -0.35 -40.27 22.16
CA LYS A 133 -0.35 -40.83 20.77
C LYS A 133 0.98 -40.61 20.03
N TRP A 134 1.87 -39.71 20.50
CA TRP A 134 3.18 -39.45 19.88
C TRP A 134 4.31 -40.31 20.45
N LYS A 135 3.98 -41.32 21.27
CA LYS A 135 5.00 -42.21 21.83
C LYS A 135 5.69 -43.02 20.73
N GLY A 136 6.99 -42.85 20.58
CA GLY A 136 7.82 -43.48 19.55
C GLY A 136 7.87 -42.71 18.24
N GLU A 137 7.23 -41.55 18.12
CA GLU A 137 7.35 -40.68 16.97
C GLU A 137 8.51 -39.69 17.14
N GLN A 138 8.96 -39.12 16.04
CA GLN A 138 9.89 -37.98 16.01
C GLN A 138 9.09 -36.70 16.26
N VAL A 139 9.51 -35.89 17.21
CA VAL A 139 8.82 -34.69 17.63
C VAL A 139 9.60 -33.45 17.22
N PHE A 140 8.90 -32.54 16.58
CA PHE A 140 9.45 -31.26 16.11
C PHE A 140 8.78 -30.09 16.82
N ILE A 141 9.56 -29.02 17.02
CA ILE A 141 9.03 -27.70 17.37
C ILE A 141 9.22 -26.76 16.20
N HIS A 142 8.17 -26.00 15.91
CA HIS A 142 8.13 -25.03 14.83
C HIS A 142 7.85 -23.63 15.39
N PHE A 143 8.74 -22.70 15.10
CA PHE A 143 8.56 -21.27 15.29
C PHE A 143 8.32 -20.64 13.93
N ALA A 144 7.13 -20.13 13.67
CA ALA A 144 6.77 -19.60 12.36
C ALA A 144 7.42 -18.23 12.04
N GLY A 145 7.93 -17.52 13.07
CA GLY A 145 8.69 -16.28 12.92
C GLY A 145 9.14 -15.73 14.27
N VAL A 146 10.43 -15.40 14.36
CA VAL A 146 11.06 -14.82 15.56
C VAL A 146 12.07 -13.75 15.14
N GLN A 147 11.96 -12.55 15.65
CA GLN A 147 12.83 -11.42 15.24
C GLN A 147 13.68 -10.91 16.40
N SER A 148 14.98 -10.72 16.22
CA SER A 148 15.86 -10.89 15.05
C SER A 148 16.48 -12.30 15.01
N ALA A 149 17.07 -12.75 16.11
CA ALA A 149 17.71 -14.07 16.25
C ALA A 149 17.28 -14.77 17.53
N MET A 150 17.31 -16.11 17.53
CA MET A 150 16.90 -16.93 18.67
C MET A 150 17.84 -18.06 19.01
N GLU A 151 18.02 -18.31 20.31
CA GLU A 151 18.63 -19.52 20.84
C GLU A 151 17.57 -20.36 21.58
N LEU A 152 17.47 -21.64 21.22
CA LEU A 152 16.49 -22.59 21.76
C LEU A 152 17.12 -23.53 22.79
N PHE A 153 16.45 -23.71 23.94
CA PHE A 153 16.87 -24.64 25.00
C PHE A 153 15.68 -25.48 25.48
N ILE A 154 15.92 -26.79 25.63
CA ILE A 154 14.92 -27.71 26.18
C ILE A 154 15.55 -28.56 27.27
N ASN A 155 14.90 -28.63 28.44
CA ASN A 155 15.31 -29.44 29.56
C ASN A 155 16.78 -29.23 30.00
N GLY A 156 17.25 -27.97 29.93
CA GLY A 156 18.62 -27.60 30.34
C GLY A 156 19.69 -27.89 29.31
N LYS A 157 19.33 -28.17 28.06
CA LYS A 157 20.25 -28.36 26.94
C LYS A 157 19.96 -27.39 25.83
N GLN A 158 20.99 -26.83 25.22
CA GLN A 158 20.86 -26.03 24.00
C GLN A 158 20.45 -26.95 22.84
N VAL A 159 19.41 -26.57 22.11
CA VAL A 159 18.88 -27.29 20.94
C VAL A 159 19.46 -26.72 19.66
N GLY A 160 19.40 -25.40 19.50
CA GLY A 160 19.87 -24.76 18.27
C GLY A 160 19.80 -23.24 18.30
N TYR A 161 20.06 -22.66 17.14
CA TYR A 161 20.07 -21.24 16.84
C TYR A 161 19.40 -20.98 15.49
N HIS A 162 18.79 -19.81 15.32
CA HIS A 162 18.22 -19.37 14.04
C HIS A 162 18.14 -17.85 13.99
N GLU A 163 18.41 -17.32 12.82
CA GLU A 163 18.10 -15.98 12.34
C GLU A 163 17.46 -16.09 10.93
N ASP A 164 17.00 -15.07 10.31
CA ASP A 164 15.97 -14.93 9.27
C ASP A 164 14.58 -14.87 9.90
N ALA A 165 14.25 -13.66 10.30
CA ALA A 165 13.08 -13.42 11.11
C ALA A 165 11.75 -13.77 10.43
N MET A 166 11.73 -13.85 9.09
CA MET A 166 10.50 -13.98 8.28
C MET A 166 10.22 -15.41 7.82
N LEU A 167 11.19 -16.31 7.97
CA LEU A 167 11.03 -17.72 7.65
C LEU A 167 10.97 -18.59 8.93
N PRO A 168 10.38 -19.78 8.89
CA PRO A 168 10.24 -20.59 10.08
C PRO A 168 11.55 -21.24 10.53
N ALA A 169 11.73 -21.37 11.86
CA ALA A 169 12.74 -22.19 12.50
C ALA A 169 12.11 -23.49 12.99
N GLU A 170 12.55 -24.62 12.43
CA GLU A 170 12.06 -25.94 12.79
C GLU A 170 13.19 -26.81 13.34
N PHE A 171 12.94 -27.48 14.49
CA PHE A 171 13.95 -28.30 15.16
C PHE A 171 13.41 -29.67 15.54
N ASN A 172 14.14 -30.75 15.27
CA ASN A 172 13.87 -32.06 15.83
C ASN A 172 14.27 -32.06 17.31
N ILE A 173 13.29 -32.09 18.20
CA ILE A 173 13.51 -32.02 19.63
C ILE A 173 13.49 -33.39 20.32
N THR A 174 13.27 -34.48 19.59
CA THR A 174 13.17 -35.84 20.13
C THR A 174 14.31 -36.20 21.10
N PRO A 175 15.61 -35.87 20.81
CA PRO A 175 16.72 -36.21 21.69
C PRO A 175 16.77 -35.43 23.03
N TYR A 176 15.99 -34.34 23.14
CA TYR A 176 15.99 -33.46 24.28
C TYR A 176 14.79 -33.68 25.22
N LEU A 177 13.86 -34.54 24.83
CA LEU A 177 12.59 -34.75 25.54
C LEU A 177 12.77 -35.67 26.74
N LYS A 178 11.94 -35.46 27.77
CA LYS A 178 11.77 -36.35 28.92
C LYS A 178 10.32 -36.72 29.14
N LYS A 179 10.05 -37.78 29.88
CA LYS A 179 8.70 -38.19 30.25
C LYS A 179 8.04 -37.12 31.15
N GLY A 180 6.80 -36.74 30.85
CA GLY A 180 6.04 -35.74 31.60
C GLY A 180 6.28 -34.32 31.09
N LYS A 181 6.43 -33.37 32.04
CA LYS A 181 6.61 -31.95 31.72
C LYS A 181 8.01 -31.69 31.16
N ASN A 182 8.09 -31.03 30.02
CA ASN A 182 9.29 -30.53 29.39
C ASN A 182 9.37 -29.02 29.57
N GLU A 183 10.52 -28.48 29.91
CA GLU A 183 10.79 -27.05 30.02
C GLU A 183 11.40 -26.52 28.73
N LEU A 184 10.87 -25.43 28.25
CA LEU A 184 11.29 -24.72 27.05
C LEU A 184 11.74 -23.32 27.43
N TYR A 185 12.92 -22.93 26.99
CA TYR A 185 13.42 -21.55 27.05
C TYR A 185 13.82 -21.10 25.63
N VAL A 186 13.52 -19.84 25.33
CA VAL A 186 13.96 -19.17 24.11
C VAL A 186 14.59 -17.85 24.50
N LYS A 187 15.83 -17.63 24.10
CA LYS A 187 16.49 -16.33 24.19
C LYS A 187 16.38 -15.66 22.83
N VAL A 188 15.76 -14.48 22.78
CA VAL A 188 15.55 -13.71 21.57
C VAL A 188 16.33 -12.41 21.65
N LEU A 189 17.10 -12.09 20.62
CA LEU A 189 17.86 -10.85 20.50
C LEU A 189 17.13 -9.87 19.59
N ASN A 190 17.15 -8.58 19.96
CA ASN A 190 16.59 -7.50 19.12
C ASN A 190 17.44 -7.28 17.87
N TRP A 191 18.76 -7.33 18.02
CA TRP A 191 19.70 -7.12 16.95
C TRP A 191 20.64 -8.32 16.77
N SER A 192 20.91 -8.65 15.51
CA SER A 192 21.91 -9.64 15.07
C SER A 192 22.60 -9.10 13.82
N ASP A 193 23.56 -9.83 13.27
CA ASP A 193 24.11 -9.52 11.93
C ASP A 193 23.03 -9.62 10.85
N GLY A 194 22.01 -10.47 11.04
CA GLY A 194 20.80 -10.48 10.21
C GLY A 194 20.04 -9.14 10.18
N SER A 195 20.17 -8.30 11.22
CA SER A 195 19.53 -6.97 11.22
C SER A 195 20.09 -6.01 10.16
N TYR A 196 21.26 -6.28 9.62
CA TYR A 196 21.84 -5.49 8.52
C TYR A 196 21.27 -5.86 7.14
N ILE A 197 20.68 -7.01 7.00
CA ILE A 197 20.05 -7.51 5.77
C ILE A 197 18.53 -7.58 5.89
N GLU A 198 17.97 -7.21 7.04
CA GLU A 198 16.54 -7.08 7.33
C GLU A 198 16.17 -5.63 7.66
N ASP A 199 16.64 -4.70 6.79
CA ASP A 199 16.53 -3.24 7.01
C ASP A 199 15.34 -2.64 6.24
N GLN A 200 14.21 -3.35 6.22
CA GLN A 200 12.99 -2.88 5.54
C GLN A 200 12.53 -1.53 6.10
N ASP A 201 11.96 -0.69 5.24
CA ASP A 201 11.20 0.49 5.60
C ASP A 201 9.97 0.09 6.42
N PHE A 202 10.19 -0.13 7.73
CA PHE A 202 9.19 -0.71 8.61
C PHE A 202 9.54 -0.53 10.09
N TRP A 203 8.58 -0.85 10.96
CA TRP A 203 8.77 -0.90 12.42
C TRP A 203 9.80 -1.95 12.83
N ARG A 204 10.75 -1.57 13.67
CA ARG A 204 11.70 -2.46 14.34
C ARG A 204 11.02 -3.06 15.58
N LEU A 205 10.41 -4.21 15.39
CA LEU A 205 9.63 -4.93 16.40
C LEU A 205 10.22 -6.33 16.58
N SER A 206 10.39 -6.77 17.82
CA SER A 206 11.04 -8.04 18.15
C SER A 206 10.16 -8.95 18.98
N GLY A 207 10.56 -10.21 19.06
CA GLY A 207 9.87 -11.24 19.83
C GLY A 207 9.46 -12.45 19.02
N ILE A 208 8.74 -13.36 19.66
CA ILE A 208 8.08 -14.49 19.00
C ILE A 208 6.72 -13.98 18.50
N TYR A 209 6.68 -13.51 17.25
CA TYR A 209 5.53 -12.77 16.72
C TYR A 209 4.61 -13.58 15.81
N ARG A 210 5.00 -14.81 15.46
CA ARG A 210 4.17 -15.80 14.77
C ARG A 210 3.99 -17.05 15.63
N ASP A 211 3.15 -17.97 15.19
CA ASP A 211 2.77 -19.17 15.93
C ASP A 211 3.94 -20.06 16.33
N VAL A 212 3.81 -20.68 17.51
CA VAL A 212 4.71 -21.76 17.96
C VAL A 212 3.89 -23.02 18.15
N TYR A 213 4.32 -24.13 17.58
CA TYR A 213 3.63 -25.40 17.75
C TYR A 213 4.57 -26.60 17.73
N LEU A 214 4.10 -27.69 18.32
CA LEU A 214 4.70 -29.00 18.24
C LEU A 214 3.95 -29.86 17.22
N PHE A 215 4.67 -30.70 16.52
CA PHE A 215 4.09 -31.79 15.72
C PHE A 215 4.95 -33.04 15.80
N ALA A 216 4.38 -34.18 15.42
CA ALA A 216 5.07 -35.46 15.42
C ALA A 216 4.96 -36.12 14.07
N THR A 217 6.01 -36.84 13.67
CA THR A 217 6.05 -37.62 12.46
C THR A 217 6.59 -39.03 12.76
N PRO A 218 6.24 -40.05 11.95
CA PRO A 218 6.93 -41.31 11.97
C PRO A 218 8.43 -41.14 11.70
N GLU A 219 9.24 -42.15 12.05
CA GLU A 219 10.66 -42.17 11.67
C GLU A 219 10.85 -42.15 10.14
N LEU A 220 9.93 -42.77 9.40
CA LEU A 220 9.85 -42.69 7.94
C LEU A 220 8.82 -41.62 7.58
N ARG A 221 9.28 -40.48 7.07
CA ARG A 221 8.42 -39.33 6.79
C ARG A 221 8.61 -38.78 5.37
N MET A 222 7.57 -38.16 4.82
CA MET A 222 7.71 -37.28 3.68
C MET A 222 8.27 -35.94 4.22
N ARG A 223 9.51 -35.61 3.82
CA ARG A 223 10.19 -34.40 4.29
C ARG A 223 9.82 -33.16 3.44
N ASP A 224 9.85 -33.34 2.13
CA ASP A 224 9.58 -32.29 1.15
C ASP A 224 8.80 -32.85 -0.06
N PHE A 225 8.13 -31.97 -0.77
CA PHE A 225 7.45 -32.32 -2.00
C PHE A 225 7.35 -31.13 -2.95
N SER A 226 7.26 -31.44 -4.26
CA SER A 226 6.94 -30.48 -5.30
C SER A 226 5.74 -30.98 -6.09
N VAL A 227 4.73 -30.13 -6.26
CA VAL A 227 3.51 -30.43 -7.01
C VAL A 227 3.29 -29.31 -8.01
N TYR A 228 3.47 -29.60 -9.29
CA TYR A 228 3.35 -28.56 -10.31
C TYR A 228 2.77 -29.12 -11.62
N PRO A 229 1.84 -28.38 -12.25
CA PRO A 229 1.27 -28.76 -13.52
C PRO A 229 2.17 -28.34 -14.69
N GLN A 230 2.20 -29.16 -15.72
CA GLN A 230 2.77 -28.84 -17.03
C GLN A 230 1.65 -28.83 -18.06
N LEU A 231 1.25 -27.66 -18.54
CA LEU A 231 0.28 -27.51 -19.62
C LEU A 231 0.95 -27.80 -20.98
N ASP A 232 0.17 -28.35 -21.90
CA ASP A 232 0.61 -28.53 -23.29
C ASP A 232 0.84 -27.18 -24.01
N ALA A 233 1.36 -27.24 -25.24
CA ALA A 233 1.62 -26.03 -26.03
C ALA A 233 0.35 -25.27 -26.44
N GLN A 234 -0.81 -25.89 -26.37
CA GLN A 234 -2.11 -25.30 -26.64
C GLN A 234 -2.85 -24.87 -25.38
N TYR A 235 -2.23 -24.99 -24.19
CA TYR A 235 -2.82 -24.71 -22.89
C TYR A 235 -4.15 -25.46 -22.64
N ARG A 236 -4.35 -26.62 -23.28
CA ARG A 236 -5.57 -27.40 -23.16
C ARG A 236 -5.43 -28.51 -22.14
N ASP A 237 -4.54 -29.47 -22.40
CA ASP A 237 -4.31 -30.64 -21.55
C ASP A 237 -3.12 -30.39 -20.61
N ALA A 238 -3.00 -31.17 -19.55
CA ALA A 238 -1.91 -31.04 -18.59
C ALA A 238 -1.41 -32.39 -18.08
N THR A 239 -0.15 -32.43 -17.68
CA THR A 239 0.41 -33.49 -16.83
C THR A 239 0.76 -32.86 -15.48
N LEU A 240 0.19 -33.39 -14.40
CA LEU A 240 0.58 -33.03 -13.05
C LEU A 240 1.86 -33.75 -12.69
N GLN A 241 2.92 -33.04 -12.40
CA GLN A 241 4.20 -33.57 -11.90
C GLN A 241 4.20 -33.51 -10.38
N VAL A 242 4.58 -34.60 -9.75
CA VAL A 242 4.74 -34.71 -8.30
C VAL A 242 6.09 -35.34 -8.00
N GLN A 243 6.85 -34.71 -7.12
CA GLN A 243 8.10 -35.22 -6.58
C GLN A 243 8.01 -35.19 -5.07
N VAL A 244 8.37 -36.29 -4.41
CA VAL A 244 8.32 -36.43 -2.95
C VAL A 244 9.66 -36.91 -2.44
N GLU A 245 10.20 -36.25 -1.45
CA GLU A 245 11.39 -36.65 -0.70
C GLU A 245 10.95 -37.39 0.57
N VAL A 246 11.38 -38.63 0.71
CA VAL A 246 11.10 -39.45 1.89
C VAL A 246 12.39 -39.64 2.68
N GLN A 247 12.35 -39.29 3.96
CA GLN A 247 13.47 -39.34 4.88
C GLN A 247 13.31 -40.46 5.91
N ASN A 248 14.40 -41.18 6.19
CA ASN A 248 14.50 -42.16 7.27
C ASN A 248 15.27 -41.53 8.46
N LEU A 249 14.56 -41.16 9.50
CA LEU A 249 15.12 -40.63 10.77
C LEU A 249 15.46 -41.73 11.76
N GLY A 250 15.15 -43.00 11.43
CA GLY A 250 15.45 -44.15 12.27
C GLY A 250 16.92 -44.61 12.18
N GLU A 251 17.30 -45.52 13.06
CA GLU A 251 18.66 -46.09 13.15
C GLU A 251 18.88 -47.28 12.21
N LYS A 252 17.85 -47.78 11.55
CA LYS A 252 17.88 -48.96 10.67
C LYS A 252 17.49 -48.61 9.24
N VAL A 253 17.94 -49.41 8.31
CA VAL A 253 17.44 -49.39 6.92
C VAL A 253 15.94 -49.66 6.93
N SER A 254 15.17 -48.92 6.16
CA SER A 254 13.72 -49.10 6.08
C SER A 254 13.35 -50.35 5.30
N ASP A 255 12.13 -50.84 5.53
CA ASP A 255 11.46 -51.72 4.55
C ASP A 255 11.04 -50.91 3.32
N ALA A 256 10.64 -51.56 2.27
CA ALA A 256 10.08 -50.94 1.07
C ALA A 256 8.83 -50.11 1.37
N LEU A 257 8.73 -48.96 0.72
CA LEU A 257 7.67 -47.98 0.90
C LEU A 257 6.97 -47.69 -0.43
N VAL A 258 5.80 -47.10 -0.34
CA VAL A 258 5.03 -46.59 -1.50
C VAL A 258 4.55 -45.19 -1.22
N VAL A 259 4.82 -44.27 -2.12
CA VAL A 259 4.16 -42.94 -2.12
C VAL A 259 2.97 -43.05 -3.08
N GLN A 260 1.76 -42.82 -2.55
CA GLN A 260 0.54 -42.75 -3.34
C GLN A 260 0.15 -41.27 -3.51
N THR A 261 -0.03 -40.86 -4.75
CA THR A 261 -0.50 -39.54 -5.16
C THR A 261 -1.93 -39.65 -5.70
N THR A 262 -2.88 -38.95 -5.17
CA THR A 262 -4.27 -38.91 -5.64
C THR A 262 -4.69 -37.50 -5.94
N LEU A 263 -5.07 -37.23 -7.20
CA LEU A 263 -5.61 -35.92 -7.62
C LEU A 263 -7.14 -35.94 -7.57
N LYS A 264 -7.72 -34.92 -6.98
CA LYS A 264 -9.18 -34.71 -6.88
C LYS A 264 -9.59 -33.34 -7.44
N ASP A 265 -10.77 -33.28 -8.05
CA ASP A 265 -11.38 -31.99 -8.44
C ASP A 265 -11.95 -31.23 -7.23
N SER A 266 -12.45 -30.01 -7.46
CA SER A 266 -13.05 -29.17 -6.41
C SER A 266 -14.30 -29.79 -5.74
N LYS A 267 -14.92 -30.82 -6.36
CA LYS A 267 -16.08 -31.55 -5.82
C LYS A 267 -15.65 -32.80 -5.06
N GLY A 268 -14.35 -33.14 -5.03
CA GLY A 268 -13.81 -34.32 -4.38
C GLY A 268 -13.77 -35.56 -5.24
N ASN A 269 -14.13 -35.49 -6.55
CA ASN A 269 -14.04 -36.63 -7.46
C ASN A 269 -12.58 -36.91 -7.77
N VAL A 270 -12.19 -38.20 -7.75
CA VAL A 270 -10.84 -38.66 -8.12
C VAL A 270 -10.64 -38.54 -9.64
N ILE A 271 -9.63 -37.81 -10.03
CA ILE A 271 -9.20 -37.62 -11.42
C ILE A 271 -8.18 -38.68 -11.81
N GLY A 272 -7.24 -38.96 -10.91
CA GLY A 272 -6.19 -39.94 -11.10
C GLY A 272 -5.50 -40.35 -9.81
N THR A 273 -4.90 -41.50 -9.79
CA THR A 273 -4.10 -42.02 -8.68
C THR A 273 -2.89 -42.73 -9.24
N GLU A 274 -1.70 -42.37 -8.73
CA GLU A 274 -0.43 -42.98 -9.09
C GLU A 274 0.31 -43.48 -7.85
N LYS A 275 1.14 -44.48 -8.00
CA LYS A 275 1.93 -45.08 -6.93
C LYS A 275 3.39 -45.19 -7.36
N ALA A 276 4.27 -44.65 -6.57
CA ALA A 276 5.71 -44.71 -6.76
C ALA A 276 6.36 -45.52 -5.61
N SER A 277 7.14 -46.53 -5.93
CA SER A 277 7.76 -47.42 -4.96
C SER A 277 9.19 -46.96 -4.63
N ILE A 278 9.56 -47.08 -3.37
CA ILE A 278 10.92 -46.91 -2.84
C ILE A 278 11.36 -48.26 -2.30
N ALA A 279 12.52 -48.75 -2.72
CA ALA A 279 13.02 -50.07 -2.30
C ALA A 279 13.30 -50.10 -0.79
N ASP A 280 14.24 -49.28 -0.37
CA ASP A 280 14.66 -49.12 1.02
C ASP A 280 15.38 -47.76 1.16
N ILE A 281 15.45 -47.24 2.37
CA ILE A 281 16.18 -46.02 2.68
C ILE A 281 17.11 -46.29 3.85
N ALA A 282 18.42 -46.09 3.66
CA ALA A 282 19.40 -46.23 4.72
C ALA A 282 19.13 -45.29 5.90
N ALA A 283 19.57 -45.67 7.10
CA ALA A 283 19.45 -44.87 8.31
C ALA A 283 20.01 -43.44 8.10
N GLY A 284 19.25 -42.41 8.47
CA GLY A 284 19.62 -41.00 8.32
C GLY A 284 19.72 -40.52 6.86
N LYS A 285 19.20 -41.27 5.88
CA LYS A 285 19.21 -40.88 4.45
C LYS A 285 17.83 -40.51 3.92
N GLU A 286 17.83 -39.97 2.72
CA GLU A 286 16.64 -39.54 1.97
C GLU A 286 16.59 -40.28 0.63
N ALA A 287 15.38 -40.46 0.12
CA ALA A 287 15.11 -40.99 -1.22
C ALA A 287 14.01 -40.14 -1.88
N THR A 288 14.16 -39.88 -3.17
CA THR A 288 13.20 -39.10 -3.95
C THR A 288 12.45 -40.00 -4.92
N VAL A 289 11.14 -39.83 -4.99
CA VAL A 289 10.28 -40.48 -5.98
C VAL A 289 9.45 -39.49 -6.72
N SER A 290 9.05 -39.88 -7.96
CA SER A 290 8.22 -39.02 -8.82
C SER A 290 6.97 -39.78 -9.27
N ALA A 291 5.88 -39.05 -9.44
CA ALA A 291 4.63 -39.51 -10.03
C ALA A 291 4.12 -38.50 -11.05
N GLN A 292 3.36 -38.97 -12.04
CA GLN A 292 2.75 -38.14 -13.08
C GLN A 292 1.30 -38.53 -13.27
N ILE A 293 0.39 -37.56 -13.35
CA ILE A 293 -1.02 -37.79 -13.62
C ILE A 293 -1.44 -36.92 -14.80
N ASP A 294 -1.86 -37.56 -15.90
CA ASP A 294 -2.39 -36.85 -17.07
C ASP A 294 -3.82 -36.38 -16.81
N VAL A 295 -4.08 -35.08 -17.10
CA VAL A 295 -5.37 -34.43 -16.88
C VAL A 295 -5.87 -33.82 -18.18
N LYS A 296 -7.01 -34.31 -18.67
CA LYS A 296 -7.63 -33.80 -19.90
C LYS A 296 -8.40 -32.52 -19.59
N ASN A 297 -8.05 -31.43 -20.28
CA ASN A 297 -8.69 -30.12 -20.23
C ASN A 297 -9.09 -29.67 -18.82
N PRO A 298 -8.13 -29.59 -17.87
CA PRO A 298 -8.44 -29.11 -16.51
C PRO A 298 -8.91 -27.67 -16.55
N LEU A 299 -9.75 -27.26 -15.60
CA LEU A 299 -10.04 -25.85 -15.35
C LEU A 299 -8.74 -25.15 -14.94
N LYS A 300 -8.41 -24.06 -15.65
CA LYS A 300 -7.16 -23.33 -15.42
C LYS A 300 -7.29 -22.40 -14.22
N TRP A 301 -6.20 -22.24 -13.48
CA TRP A 301 -6.08 -21.26 -12.42
C TRP A 301 -5.61 -19.94 -13.02
N THR A 302 -6.27 -18.85 -12.66
CA THR A 302 -5.87 -17.46 -12.92
C THR A 302 -6.38 -16.56 -11.79
N ALA A 303 -5.90 -15.31 -11.67
CA ALA A 303 -6.46 -14.36 -10.72
C ALA A 303 -7.95 -14.00 -11.00
N GLU A 304 -8.41 -14.20 -12.25
CA GLU A 304 -9.81 -14.01 -12.63
C GLU A 304 -10.68 -15.25 -12.37
N THR A 305 -10.08 -16.45 -12.46
CA THR A 305 -10.76 -17.74 -12.27
C THR A 305 -9.87 -18.67 -11.45
N PRO A 306 -9.88 -18.57 -10.10
CA PRO A 306 -8.97 -19.30 -9.22
C PRO A 306 -9.44 -20.76 -9.00
N ASN A 307 -9.46 -21.55 -10.07
CA ASN A 307 -9.87 -22.95 -10.01
C ASN A 307 -8.78 -23.80 -9.36
N LEU A 308 -9.11 -24.44 -8.24
CA LEU A 308 -8.22 -25.30 -7.50
C LEU A 308 -8.65 -26.77 -7.52
N TYR A 309 -7.66 -27.63 -7.57
CA TYR A 309 -7.73 -29.07 -7.36
C TYR A 309 -7.02 -29.39 -6.06
N LYS A 310 -7.15 -30.64 -5.58
CA LYS A 310 -6.46 -31.15 -4.38
C LYS A 310 -5.64 -32.38 -4.72
N VAL A 311 -4.37 -32.35 -4.31
CA VAL A 311 -3.49 -33.53 -4.31
C VAL A 311 -3.40 -34.08 -2.91
N GLU A 312 -3.73 -35.35 -2.75
CA GLU A 312 -3.46 -36.10 -1.52
C GLU A 312 -2.19 -36.94 -1.71
N LEU A 313 -1.20 -36.72 -0.85
CA LEU A 313 0.04 -37.49 -0.78
C LEU A 313 -0.03 -38.39 0.43
N SER A 314 0.25 -39.70 0.23
CA SER A 314 0.27 -40.69 1.30
C SER A 314 1.50 -41.56 1.22
N LEU A 315 2.26 -41.63 2.30
CA LEU A 315 3.37 -42.57 2.48
C LEU A 315 2.80 -43.83 3.12
N LEU A 316 3.01 -44.95 2.44
CA LEU A 316 2.52 -46.28 2.86
C LEU A 316 3.66 -47.27 3.00
N THR A 317 3.49 -48.23 3.89
CA THR A 317 4.30 -49.46 3.88
C THR A 317 3.97 -50.28 2.64
N ALA A 318 4.84 -51.23 2.24
CA ALA A 318 4.58 -52.17 1.16
C ALA A 318 3.27 -52.97 1.36
N LYS A 319 2.80 -53.15 2.60
CA LYS A 319 1.53 -53.81 2.94
C LYS A 319 0.31 -52.87 2.89
N GLY A 320 0.48 -51.62 2.49
CA GLY A 320 -0.60 -50.63 2.33
C GLY A 320 -1.04 -49.91 3.60
N LYS A 321 -0.31 -50.02 4.72
CA LYS A 321 -0.57 -49.22 5.94
C LYS A 321 -0.09 -47.80 5.70
N VAL A 322 -0.96 -46.82 5.90
CA VAL A 322 -0.62 -45.37 5.85
C VAL A 322 0.26 -45.02 7.04
N LEU A 323 1.41 -44.44 6.77
CA LEU A 323 2.33 -43.86 7.76
C LEU A 323 2.10 -42.35 7.94
N GLN A 324 1.98 -41.63 6.84
CA GLN A 324 1.75 -40.17 6.83
C GLN A 324 0.88 -39.79 5.63
N SER A 325 0.06 -38.74 5.77
CA SER A 325 -0.72 -38.20 4.66
C SER A 325 -0.95 -36.72 4.84
N PHE A 326 -0.91 -35.97 3.74
CA PHE A 326 -1.32 -34.55 3.71
C PHE A 326 -1.89 -34.16 2.35
N THR A 327 -2.49 -32.99 2.30
CA THR A 327 -3.21 -32.47 1.13
C THR A 327 -2.62 -31.14 0.73
N GLN A 328 -2.44 -30.93 -0.58
CA GLN A 328 -1.97 -29.67 -1.17
C GLN A 328 -2.98 -29.19 -2.22
N ASN A 329 -3.29 -27.88 -2.22
CA ASN A 329 -4.03 -27.25 -3.31
C ASN A 329 -3.14 -27.14 -4.56
N VAL A 330 -3.74 -27.31 -5.73
CA VAL A 330 -3.07 -27.22 -7.03
C VAL A 330 -3.91 -26.42 -8.01
N GLY A 331 -3.30 -25.43 -8.64
CA GLY A 331 -3.89 -24.68 -9.75
C GLY A 331 -3.19 -25.03 -11.06
N PHE A 332 -3.97 -25.47 -12.05
CA PHE A 332 -3.42 -25.76 -13.38
C PHE A 332 -3.13 -24.47 -14.12
N ARG A 333 -1.86 -24.06 -14.15
CA ARG A 333 -1.39 -22.85 -14.84
C ARG A 333 0.03 -23.04 -15.38
N LYS A 334 0.39 -22.23 -16.37
CA LYS A 334 1.75 -22.10 -16.88
C LYS A 334 2.16 -20.64 -16.85
N VAL A 335 3.36 -20.36 -16.34
CA VAL A 335 4.02 -19.06 -16.41
C VAL A 335 5.24 -19.20 -17.32
N GLU A 336 5.42 -18.28 -18.26
CA GLU A 336 6.54 -18.34 -19.21
C GLU A 336 6.92 -16.93 -19.70
N LEU A 337 8.18 -16.79 -20.09
CA LEU A 337 8.69 -15.61 -20.79
C LEU A 337 8.84 -15.92 -22.28
N THR A 338 8.13 -15.20 -23.10
CA THR A 338 8.13 -15.39 -24.56
C THR A 338 8.00 -14.04 -25.26
N ASN A 339 8.88 -13.78 -26.23
CA ASN A 339 8.86 -12.55 -27.06
C ASN A 339 8.86 -11.24 -26.23
N GLY A 340 9.55 -11.22 -25.11
CA GLY A 340 9.62 -10.05 -24.22
C GLY A 340 8.37 -9.83 -23.37
N LEU A 341 7.53 -10.83 -23.21
CA LEU A 341 6.31 -10.80 -22.41
C LEU A 341 6.34 -11.92 -21.37
N LEU A 342 5.84 -11.61 -20.18
CA LEU A 342 5.48 -12.59 -19.17
C LEU A 342 4.04 -13.05 -19.45
N LEU A 343 3.89 -14.35 -19.71
CA LEU A 343 2.59 -14.93 -20.03
C LEU A 343 2.08 -15.80 -18.88
N VAL A 344 0.78 -15.66 -18.57
CA VAL A 344 0.03 -16.62 -17.75
C VAL A 344 -0.95 -17.33 -18.65
N ASN A 345 -0.84 -18.66 -18.77
CA ASN A 345 -1.68 -19.46 -19.66
C ASN A 345 -1.72 -18.89 -21.09
N GLY A 346 -0.58 -18.44 -21.61
CA GLY A 346 -0.45 -17.88 -22.94
C GLY A 346 -0.98 -16.45 -23.14
N LYS A 347 -1.35 -15.73 -22.07
CA LYS A 347 -1.85 -14.36 -22.14
C LYS A 347 -0.88 -13.39 -21.46
N PRO A 348 -0.57 -12.24 -22.08
CA PRO A 348 0.32 -11.22 -21.51
C PRO A 348 -0.44 -10.37 -20.48
N VAL A 349 -0.68 -10.90 -19.30
CA VAL A 349 -1.46 -10.23 -18.26
C VAL A 349 -0.79 -8.94 -17.79
N LYS A 350 -1.60 -7.94 -17.44
CA LYS A 350 -1.13 -6.72 -16.77
C LYS A 350 -1.35 -6.85 -15.26
N PHE A 351 -0.31 -6.56 -14.50
CA PHE A 351 -0.34 -6.57 -13.03
C PHE A 351 -0.87 -5.23 -12.52
N LYS A 352 -2.10 -5.25 -12.03
CA LYS A 352 -2.76 -4.17 -11.32
C LYS A 352 -2.46 -4.36 -9.85
N GLY A 353 -1.22 -4.08 -9.46
CA GLY A 353 -0.64 -4.53 -8.22
C GLY A 353 -0.57 -3.48 -7.12
N VAL A 354 -0.34 -3.97 -5.91
CA VAL A 354 0.04 -3.19 -4.72
C VAL A 354 1.17 -3.89 -3.98
N ASN A 355 2.02 -3.11 -3.30
CA ASN A 355 2.98 -3.59 -2.32
C ASN A 355 2.27 -3.78 -0.98
N ARG A 356 2.63 -4.81 -0.19
CA ARG A 356 1.95 -5.10 1.07
C ARG A 356 2.90 -5.56 2.15
N HIS A 357 2.94 -4.82 3.25
CA HIS A 357 3.50 -5.27 4.52
C HIS A 357 2.53 -6.11 5.34
N GLU A 358 3.03 -7.06 6.13
CA GLU A 358 2.25 -7.74 7.18
C GLU A 358 2.19 -6.84 8.41
N PHE A 359 1.09 -6.10 8.57
CA PHE A 359 0.93 -5.10 9.60
C PHE A 359 -0.47 -5.09 10.22
N ASP A 360 -0.51 -4.95 11.55
CA ASP A 360 -1.71 -4.70 12.34
C ASP A 360 -1.47 -3.52 13.29
N PRO A 361 -2.35 -2.50 13.33
CA PRO A 361 -2.11 -1.27 14.11
C PRO A 361 -2.01 -1.49 15.62
N TYR A 362 -2.51 -2.60 16.14
CA TYR A 362 -2.50 -2.92 17.57
C TYR A 362 -1.45 -3.97 17.94
N ASN A 363 -1.11 -4.86 17.00
CA ASN A 363 -0.29 -6.05 17.25
C ASN A 363 1.01 -6.05 16.44
N GLY A 364 1.29 -4.99 15.67
CA GLY A 364 2.51 -4.84 14.86
C GLY A 364 2.62 -5.93 13.79
N ARG A 365 3.64 -6.78 13.86
CA ARG A 365 3.86 -7.89 12.91
C ARG A 365 2.97 -9.12 13.14
N THR A 366 2.20 -9.15 14.23
CA THR A 366 1.30 -10.27 14.54
C THR A 366 -0.04 -10.03 13.87
N ILE A 367 -0.28 -10.68 12.73
CA ILE A 367 -1.52 -10.56 11.96
C ILE A 367 -2.41 -11.79 12.14
N THR A 368 -3.66 -11.69 11.71
CA THR A 368 -4.64 -12.77 11.80
C THR A 368 -5.10 -13.23 10.41
N ARG A 369 -5.62 -14.47 10.34
CA ARG A 369 -6.26 -14.96 9.11
C ARG A 369 -7.38 -14.02 8.63
N GLN A 370 -8.17 -13.47 9.56
CA GLN A 370 -9.27 -12.58 9.20
C GLN A 370 -8.75 -11.27 8.59
N SER A 371 -7.69 -10.67 9.15
CA SER A 371 -7.11 -9.43 8.58
C SER A 371 -6.54 -9.66 7.17
N MET A 372 -5.98 -10.85 6.89
CA MET A 372 -5.54 -11.21 5.54
C MET A 372 -6.73 -11.34 4.57
N ILE A 373 -7.83 -11.95 5.00
CA ILE A 373 -9.06 -12.06 4.19
C ILE A 373 -9.65 -10.68 3.91
N ASP A 374 -9.69 -9.81 4.91
CA ASP A 374 -10.22 -8.44 4.77
C ASP A 374 -9.38 -7.64 3.76
N ASP A 375 -8.05 -7.73 3.83
CA ASP A 375 -7.13 -7.13 2.85
C ASP A 375 -7.43 -7.66 1.42
N ILE A 376 -7.54 -8.98 1.25
CA ILE A 376 -7.81 -9.60 -0.06
C ILE A 376 -9.17 -9.17 -0.63
N ILE A 377 -10.22 -9.18 0.18
CA ILE A 377 -11.56 -8.74 -0.25
C ILE A 377 -11.51 -7.28 -0.70
N LEU A 378 -10.83 -6.44 0.07
CA LEU A 378 -10.71 -5.03 -0.25
C LEU A 378 -9.89 -4.82 -1.54
N MET A 379 -8.80 -5.56 -1.74
CA MET A 379 -8.03 -5.56 -2.99
C MET A 379 -8.91 -5.97 -4.19
N LYS A 380 -9.61 -7.09 -4.09
CA LYS A 380 -10.48 -7.59 -5.17
C LYS A 380 -11.62 -6.64 -5.50
N THR A 381 -12.24 -6.01 -4.49
CA THR A 381 -13.33 -5.03 -4.69
C THR A 381 -12.84 -3.72 -5.31
N HIS A 382 -11.51 -3.49 -5.32
CA HIS A 382 -10.87 -2.34 -5.97
C HIS A 382 -10.09 -2.69 -7.24
N ASN A 383 -10.40 -3.85 -7.88
CA ASN A 383 -9.84 -4.30 -9.15
C ASN A 383 -8.32 -4.62 -9.11
N ILE A 384 -7.74 -4.75 -7.92
CA ILE A 384 -6.37 -5.20 -7.74
C ILE A 384 -6.33 -6.71 -8.04
N ASN A 385 -5.35 -7.13 -8.85
CA ASN A 385 -5.18 -8.53 -9.24
C ASN A 385 -3.83 -9.12 -8.83
N ALA A 386 -2.94 -8.30 -8.27
CA ALA A 386 -1.58 -8.71 -7.90
C ALA A 386 -1.10 -8.04 -6.61
N VAL A 387 -0.21 -8.74 -5.90
CA VAL A 387 0.44 -8.28 -4.67
C VAL A 387 1.92 -8.63 -4.72
N ARG A 388 2.81 -7.70 -4.35
CA ARG A 388 4.19 -7.98 -3.99
C ARG A 388 4.29 -8.06 -2.47
N THR A 389 4.91 -9.13 -1.96
CA THR A 389 5.12 -9.31 -0.53
C THR A 389 6.32 -8.50 -0.06
N SER A 390 6.16 -7.19 -0.04
CA SER A 390 7.23 -6.25 0.31
C SER A 390 7.51 -6.27 1.82
N HIS A 391 8.74 -6.56 2.29
CA HIS A 391 9.90 -7.02 1.50
C HIS A 391 10.41 -8.32 2.12
N TYR A 392 9.50 -9.31 2.25
CA TYR A 392 9.78 -10.60 2.90
C TYR A 392 8.69 -11.64 2.62
N PRO A 393 9.00 -12.93 2.75
CA PRO A 393 7.99 -13.99 2.64
C PRO A 393 6.93 -13.86 3.74
N ASN A 394 5.67 -13.78 3.32
CA ASN A 394 4.53 -13.65 4.23
C ASN A 394 4.22 -14.98 4.95
N LEU A 395 3.22 -14.96 5.88
CA LEU A 395 2.70 -16.18 6.47
C LEU A 395 2.21 -17.14 5.36
N PRO A 396 2.46 -18.46 5.45
CA PRO A 396 2.01 -19.43 4.44
C PRO A 396 0.50 -19.38 4.15
N GLU A 397 -0.30 -19.03 5.14
CA GLU A 397 -1.75 -18.84 4.97
C GLU A 397 -2.09 -17.75 3.96
N TRP A 398 -1.26 -16.69 3.83
CA TRP A 398 -1.43 -15.64 2.82
C TRP A 398 -1.46 -16.19 1.41
N TYR A 399 -0.51 -17.05 1.07
CA TYR A 399 -0.44 -17.66 -0.27
C TYR A 399 -1.61 -18.60 -0.52
N THR A 400 -2.02 -19.38 0.49
CA THR A 400 -3.22 -20.23 0.42
C THR A 400 -4.46 -19.40 0.12
N LEU A 401 -4.63 -18.25 0.78
CA LEU A 401 -5.73 -17.33 0.52
C LEU A 401 -5.62 -16.67 -0.86
N CYS A 402 -4.43 -16.28 -1.30
CA CYS A 402 -4.22 -15.77 -2.65
C CYS A 402 -4.53 -16.83 -3.73
N ASP A 403 -4.23 -18.10 -3.47
CA ASP A 403 -4.62 -19.22 -4.35
C ASP A 403 -6.15 -19.33 -4.45
N GLU A 404 -6.87 -19.21 -3.33
CA GLU A 404 -8.33 -19.37 -3.22
C GLU A 404 -9.12 -18.19 -3.79
N TYR A 405 -8.68 -16.97 -3.51
CA TYR A 405 -9.39 -15.74 -3.93
C TYR A 405 -8.95 -15.22 -5.30
N GLY A 406 -7.82 -15.67 -5.81
CA GLY A 406 -7.27 -15.29 -7.10
C GLY A 406 -6.54 -13.95 -7.08
N LEU A 407 -5.34 -13.94 -6.50
CA LEU A 407 -4.37 -12.86 -6.63
C LEU A 407 -3.06 -13.41 -7.19
N TYR A 408 -2.44 -12.72 -8.14
CA TYR A 408 -1.06 -12.99 -8.53
C TYR A 408 -0.12 -12.48 -7.44
N VAL A 409 0.91 -13.24 -7.12
CA VAL A 409 1.86 -12.90 -6.07
C VAL A 409 3.28 -12.82 -6.65
N VAL A 410 3.99 -11.75 -6.28
CA VAL A 410 5.44 -11.68 -6.33
C VAL A 410 5.93 -11.99 -4.92
N ASP A 411 6.56 -13.13 -4.75
CA ASP A 411 7.11 -13.54 -3.46
C ASP A 411 8.55 -13.07 -3.34
N GLU A 412 8.86 -12.34 -2.26
CA GLU A 412 10.13 -11.63 -2.12
C GLU A 412 10.93 -12.16 -0.94
N ALA A 413 12.23 -12.34 -1.17
CA ALA A 413 13.18 -12.76 -0.15
C ALA A 413 13.38 -11.68 0.92
N ASN A 414 13.58 -12.10 2.16
CA ASN A 414 13.83 -11.22 3.30
C ASN A 414 15.24 -10.61 3.25
N ILE A 415 15.45 -9.68 2.29
CA ILE A 415 16.71 -9.01 2.02
C ILE A 415 16.44 -7.55 1.73
N GLU A 416 16.90 -6.69 2.62
CA GLU A 416 17.00 -5.25 2.40
C GLU A 416 18.16 -4.68 3.24
N SER A 417 18.97 -3.81 2.64
CA SER A 417 20.12 -3.18 3.30
C SER A 417 20.32 -1.74 2.83
N HIS A 418 19.23 -0.97 2.79
CA HIS A 418 19.18 0.36 2.18
C HIS A 418 20.25 1.30 2.75
N GLY A 419 20.36 1.40 4.07
CA GLY A 419 21.34 2.25 4.72
C GLY A 419 22.81 1.82 4.48
N LEU A 420 23.09 0.52 4.36
CA LEU A 420 24.41 0.04 3.97
C LEU A 420 24.70 0.41 2.52
N TRP A 421 23.74 0.17 1.61
CA TRP A 421 23.88 0.53 0.20
C TRP A 421 24.16 2.02 0.03
N GLU A 422 23.40 2.92 0.64
CA GLU A 422 23.63 4.36 0.58
C GLU A 422 24.99 4.78 1.15
N SER A 423 25.50 4.05 2.14
CA SER A 423 26.85 4.28 2.68
C SER A 423 27.99 3.82 1.76
N GLY A 424 27.67 3.12 0.67
CA GLY A 424 28.64 2.49 -0.23
C GLY A 424 29.13 1.11 0.22
N TYR A 425 28.45 0.48 1.19
CA TYR A 425 28.74 -0.88 1.64
C TYR A 425 27.82 -1.88 0.93
N TYR A 426 28.20 -2.33 -0.24
CA TYR A 426 27.41 -3.21 -1.11
C TYR A 426 27.51 -4.68 -0.68
N ILE A 427 26.51 -5.21 0.01
CA ILE A 427 26.46 -6.62 0.45
C ILE A 427 26.49 -7.61 -0.74
N GLY A 428 25.96 -7.21 -1.91
CA GLY A 428 25.94 -8.01 -3.12
C GLY A 428 27.34 -8.32 -3.68
N GLU A 429 28.36 -7.51 -3.37
CA GLU A 429 29.75 -7.69 -3.84
C GLU A 429 30.69 -8.30 -2.80
N ARG A 430 30.23 -8.48 -1.56
CA ARG A 430 31.03 -8.95 -0.45
C ARG A 430 30.85 -10.45 -0.25
N PRO A 431 31.91 -11.28 -0.48
CA PRO A 431 31.77 -12.72 -0.41
C PRO A 431 31.25 -13.27 0.92
N GLU A 432 31.50 -12.59 2.01
CA GLU A 432 31.05 -12.96 3.36
C GLU A 432 29.53 -12.96 3.50
N TRP A 433 28.79 -12.19 2.69
CA TRP A 433 27.33 -12.13 2.67
C TRP A 433 26.67 -13.13 1.69
N GLN A 434 27.46 -13.79 0.83
CA GLN A 434 26.92 -14.65 -0.24
C GLN A 434 26.05 -15.77 0.31
N LYS A 435 26.49 -16.42 1.39
CA LYS A 435 25.77 -17.52 2.00
C LYS A 435 24.37 -17.06 2.44
N ASP A 436 24.29 -15.96 3.19
CA ASP A 436 23.02 -15.46 3.75
C ASP A 436 22.06 -15.02 2.64
N ILE A 437 22.53 -14.29 1.63
CA ILE A 437 21.73 -13.87 0.46
C ILE A 437 21.16 -15.08 -0.27
N VAL A 438 21.99 -16.12 -0.52
CA VAL A 438 21.55 -17.33 -1.24
C VAL A 438 20.58 -18.15 -0.38
N GLU A 439 20.86 -18.35 0.91
CA GLU A 439 20.01 -19.15 1.81
C GLU A 439 18.61 -18.52 1.97
N ARG A 440 18.49 -17.19 2.15
CA ARG A 440 17.18 -16.51 2.25
C ARG A 440 16.34 -16.72 0.99
N ASN A 441 16.93 -16.62 -0.17
CA ASN A 441 16.27 -16.87 -1.44
C ASN A 441 15.86 -18.34 -1.63
N VAL A 442 16.77 -19.28 -1.34
CA VAL A 442 16.52 -20.72 -1.45
C VAL A 442 15.44 -21.17 -0.48
N ASN A 443 15.46 -20.67 0.76
CA ASN A 443 14.49 -21.03 1.80
C ASN A 443 13.09 -20.54 1.45
N MET A 444 12.94 -19.31 0.91
CA MET A 444 11.68 -18.78 0.38
C MET A 444 11.10 -19.73 -0.69
N VAL A 445 11.88 -20.00 -1.73
CA VAL A 445 11.44 -20.85 -2.83
C VAL A 445 11.12 -22.28 -2.36
N ALA A 446 11.94 -22.85 -1.47
CA ALA A 446 11.71 -24.19 -0.93
C ALA A 446 10.36 -24.28 -0.20
N ARG A 447 10.03 -23.26 0.60
CA ARG A 447 8.77 -23.20 1.36
C ARG A 447 7.55 -23.02 0.45
N ASP A 448 7.62 -22.09 -0.53
CA ASP A 448 6.43 -21.56 -1.20
C ASP A 448 6.25 -22.06 -2.65
N LYS A 449 7.17 -22.90 -3.17
CA LYS A 449 7.20 -23.38 -4.56
C LYS A 449 5.90 -24.00 -5.10
N ASN A 450 5.02 -24.50 -4.22
CA ASN A 450 3.81 -25.22 -4.61
C ASN A 450 2.58 -24.31 -4.82
N HIS A 451 2.67 -23.01 -4.51
CA HIS A 451 1.54 -22.09 -4.65
C HIS A 451 1.33 -21.62 -6.10
N PRO A 452 0.13 -21.83 -6.69
CA PRO A 452 -0.17 -21.34 -8.03
C PRO A 452 -0.26 -19.81 -8.13
N CYS A 453 -0.51 -19.08 -7.05
CA CYS A 453 -0.56 -17.62 -7.05
C CYS A 453 0.81 -16.98 -7.32
N ILE A 454 1.91 -17.61 -6.94
CA ILE A 454 3.26 -17.07 -7.14
C ILE A 454 3.64 -17.15 -8.63
N ILE A 455 3.78 -15.98 -9.27
CA ILE A 455 4.01 -15.85 -10.70
C ILE A 455 5.49 -15.66 -11.02
N TYR A 456 6.22 -14.93 -10.19
CA TYR A 456 7.66 -14.80 -10.26
C TYR A 456 8.25 -14.51 -8.88
N TRP A 457 9.55 -14.68 -8.74
CA TRP A 457 10.31 -14.49 -7.52
C TRP A 457 11.03 -13.16 -7.51
N SER A 458 11.13 -12.53 -6.35
CA SER A 458 11.95 -11.35 -6.11
C SER A 458 13.09 -11.69 -5.16
N MET A 459 14.33 -11.32 -5.55
CA MET A 459 15.51 -11.64 -4.76
C MET A 459 15.74 -10.72 -3.56
N GLY A 460 14.91 -9.73 -3.36
CA GLY A 460 15.02 -8.75 -2.28
C GLY A 460 14.77 -7.33 -2.75
N ASN A 461 15.06 -6.37 -1.89
CA ASN A 461 14.82 -4.95 -2.07
C ASN A 461 16.08 -4.14 -1.72
N GLU A 462 16.27 -2.99 -2.31
CA GLU A 462 17.18 -1.86 -2.01
C GLU A 462 18.49 -2.22 -1.28
N SER A 463 19.22 -3.18 -1.82
CA SER A 463 20.49 -3.68 -1.25
C SER A 463 21.70 -3.50 -2.18
N GLY A 464 21.52 -2.73 -3.24
CA GLY A 464 22.52 -2.63 -4.30
C GLY A 464 22.56 -3.90 -5.14
N TRP A 465 23.63 -4.07 -5.88
CA TRP A 465 23.80 -5.18 -6.81
C TRP A 465 25.12 -5.90 -6.58
N GLY A 466 25.32 -7.09 -7.19
CA GLY A 466 26.60 -7.78 -7.14
C GLY A 466 26.48 -9.29 -7.36
N LYS A 467 27.63 -9.97 -7.38
CA LYS A 467 27.75 -11.41 -7.69
C LYS A 467 26.97 -12.33 -6.73
N ASN A 468 26.69 -11.87 -5.52
CA ASN A 468 25.93 -12.66 -4.56
C ASN A 468 24.48 -12.80 -5.01
N PHE A 469 23.89 -11.76 -5.63
CA PHE A 469 22.55 -11.84 -6.24
C PHE A 469 22.54 -12.72 -7.50
N ASP A 470 23.65 -12.74 -8.29
CA ASP A 470 23.79 -13.69 -9.40
C ASP A 470 23.78 -15.13 -8.89
N ALA A 471 24.48 -15.40 -7.79
CA ALA A 471 24.47 -16.73 -7.17
C ALA A 471 23.08 -17.11 -6.65
N ALA A 472 22.33 -16.17 -6.08
CA ALA A 472 20.95 -16.37 -5.65
C ALA A 472 20.02 -16.65 -6.85
N TYR A 473 20.15 -15.90 -7.93
CA TYR A 473 19.39 -16.12 -9.18
C TYR A 473 19.59 -17.56 -9.71
N GLU A 474 20.82 -18.01 -9.82
CA GLU A 474 21.13 -19.37 -10.29
C GLU A 474 20.58 -20.44 -9.33
N ALA A 475 20.65 -20.20 -8.02
CA ALA A 475 20.10 -21.12 -7.02
C ALA A 475 18.57 -21.24 -7.10
N ILE A 476 17.85 -20.11 -7.27
CA ILE A 476 16.40 -20.10 -7.49
C ILE A 476 16.05 -20.87 -8.77
N LYS A 477 16.73 -20.56 -9.89
CA LYS A 477 16.48 -21.22 -11.18
C LYS A 477 16.81 -22.72 -11.14
N ALA A 478 17.74 -23.14 -10.30
CA ALA A 478 18.02 -24.56 -10.09
C ALA A 478 16.93 -25.26 -9.28
N LEU A 479 16.43 -24.60 -8.22
CA LEU A 479 15.50 -25.17 -7.25
C LEU A 479 14.04 -25.17 -7.72
N ASP A 480 13.56 -24.09 -8.36
CA ASP A 480 12.15 -24.00 -8.77
C ASP A 480 11.84 -24.94 -9.94
N PRO A 481 10.98 -25.98 -9.75
CA PRO A 481 10.69 -26.95 -10.80
C PRO A 481 9.91 -26.33 -11.97
N GLN A 482 9.23 -25.22 -11.75
CA GLN A 482 8.47 -24.50 -12.77
C GLN A 482 9.32 -23.47 -13.53
N LYS A 483 10.57 -23.22 -13.08
CA LYS A 483 11.48 -22.24 -13.68
C LYS A 483 10.85 -20.86 -13.85
N ARG A 484 10.04 -20.44 -12.85
CA ARG A 484 9.38 -19.12 -12.86
C ARG A 484 10.42 -18.02 -13.06
N PRO A 485 10.00 -16.87 -13.63
CA PRO A 485 10.87 -15.70 -13.74
C PRO A 485 11.37 -15.23 -12.37
N VAL A 486 12.52 -14.58 -12.40
CA VAL A 486 13.16 -13.99 -11.22
C VAL A 486 13.48 -12.54 -11.54
N HIS A 487 13.17 -11.65 -10.63
CA HIS A 487 13.55 -10.25 -10.73
C HIS A 487 14.32 -9.80 -9.49
N TYR A 488 15.02 -8.71 -9.68
CA TYR A 488 15.52 -7.80 -8.68
C TYR A 488 15.49 -6.41 -9.31
N GLU A 489 15.41 -5.36 -8.54
CA GLU A 489 15.35 -3.99 -9.06
C GLU A 489 16.43 -3.73 -10.12
N SER A 490 16.05 -3.10 -11.23
CA SER A 490 16.84 -3.21 -12.46
C SER A 490 17.91 -2.16 -12.61
N LYS A 491 17.83 -1.02 -11.93
CA LYS A 491 18.72 0.10 -12.16
C LYS A 491 19.34 0.58 -10.87
N ASN A 492 20.61 0.28 -10.73
CA ASN A 492 21.40 0.80 -9.63
C ASN A 492 22.15 2.07 -10.08
N PRO A 493 21.88 3.25 -9.49
CA PRO A 493 22.60 4.47 -9.81
C PRO A 493 24.11 4.35 -9.60
N ALA A 494 24.59 3.53 -8.66
CA ALA A 494 25.99 3.30 -8.37
C ALA A 494 26.71 2.59 -9.52
N TYR A 495 26.01 1.86 -10.38
CA TYR A 495 26.56 1.16 -11.54
C TYR A 495 26.28 1.88 -12.87
N ALA A 496 26.19 3.20 -12.86
CA ALA A 496 26.05 4.04 -14.05
C ALA A 496 24.88 3.68 -14.97
N GLY A 497 23.77 3.20 -14.38
CA GLY A 497 22.55 2.91 -15.10
C GLY A 497 22.56 1.63 -15.92
N VAL A 498 23.40 0.66 -15.58
CA VAL A 498 23.35 -0.68 -16.17
C VAL A 498 22.11 -1.40 -15.66
N LEU A 499 21.27 -1.87 -16.58
CA LEU A 499 20.14 -2.72 -16.24
C LEU A 499 20.64 -4.09 -15.73
N SER A 500 19.96 -4.64 -14.71
CA SER A 500 20.20 -6.02 -14.30
C SER A 500 19.95 -6.96 -15.48
N HIS A 501 20.59 -8.12 -15.48
CA HIS A 501 20.41 -9.14 -16.53
C HIS A 501 19.33 -10.17 -16.19
N TYR A 502 18.60 -9.99 -15.08
CA TYR A 502 17.55 -10.92 -14.64
C TYR A 502 16.33 -10.90 -15.56
N ASP A 503 15.36 -11.75 -15.31
CA ASP A 503 14.29 -12.08 -16.28
C ASP A 503 13.32 -10.93 -16.60
N ILE A 504 13.18 -9.96 -15.71
CA ILE A 504 12.21 -8.85 -15.81
C ILE A 504 12.94 -7.53 -15.60
N ILE A 505 12.59 -6.50 -16.38
CA ILE A 505 13.00 -5.12 -16.10
C ILE A 505 12.05 -4.57 -15.04
N SER A 506 12.61 -4.20 -13.91
CA SER A 506 11.86 -3.66 -12.77
C SER A 506 12.59 -2.46 -12.19
N ASN A 507 11.91 -1.33 -12.16
CA ASN A 507 12.44 -0.07 -11.59
C ASN A 507 11.48 0.42 -10.51
N MET A 508 11.98 1.37 -9.69
CA MET A 508 11.20 2.09 -8.71
C MET A 508 11.01 3.54 -9.16
N TYR A 509 9.82 4.09 -8.97
CA TYR A 509 9.47 5.52 -9.10
C TYR A 509 10.03 6.22 -10.35
N THR A 510 10.14 5.50 -11.47
CA THR A 510 10.64 6.04 -12.72
C THR A 510 9.64 7.05 -13.29
N GLU A 511 10.12 8.25 -13.61
CA GLU A 511 9.31 9.28 -14.26
C GLU A 511 8.71 8.78 -15.59
N LEU A 512 7.46 9.15 -15.87
CA LEU A 512 6.71 8.71 -17.04
C LEU A 512 7.47 8.93 -18.38
N ASN A 513 8.16 10.07 -18.52
CA ASN A 513 8.96 10.39 -19.72
C ASN A 513 10.20 9.51 -19.83
N HIS A 514 10.71 8.95 -18.72
CA HIS A 514 11.90 8.10 -18.73
C HIS A 514 11.57 6.61 -18.86
N LEU A 515 10.32 6.19 -18.60
CA LEU A 515 9.89 4.79 -18.75
C LEU A 515 10.16 4.24 -20.16
N ASN A 516 9.95 5.05 -21.21
CA ASN A 516 10.23 4.64 -22.59
C ASN A 516 11.71 4.34 -22.84
N ASN A 517 12.64 4.90 -22.06
CA ASN A 517 14.07 4.65 -22.22
C ASN A 517 14.42 3.20 -21.88
N LEU A 518 13.67 2.56 -20.98
CA LEU A 518 13.85 1.16 -20.61
C LEU A 518 13.72 0.22 -21.82
N PHE A 519 12.87 0.54 -22.78
CA PHE A 519 12.74 -0.25 -24.02
C PHE A 519 13.91 -0.07 -24.98
N THR A 520 14.55 1.10 -24.98
CA THR A 520 15.74 1.37 -25.78
C THR A 520 16.95 0.65 -25.18
N GLU A 521 17.03 0.61 -23.85
CA GLU A 521 18.11 -0.05 -23.11
C GLU A 521 18.00 -1.58 -23.23
N ASP A 522 16.77 -2.12 -23.18
CA ASP A 522 16.52 -3.56 -23.35
C ASP A 522 15.25 -3.83 -24.18
N PRO A 523 15.40 -4.22 -25.45
CA PRO A 523 14.26 -4.54 -26.32
C PRO A 523 13.65 -5.94 -26.09
N LYS A 524 14.18 -6.76 -25.18
CA LYS A 524 13.86 -8.22 -25.10
C LYS A 524 13.05 -8.63 -23.90
N ARG A 525 13.04 -7.86 -22.80
CA ARG A 525 12.40 -8.24 -21.55
C ARG A 525 11.10 -7.47 -21.29
N PRO A 526 10.14 -8.03 -20.51
CA PRO A 526 8.98 -7.30 -20.03
C PRO A 526 9.38 -6.21 -19.03
N VAL A 527 8.60 -5.14 -18.95
CA VAL A 527 8.74 -4.06 -17.96
C VAL A 527 7.59 -4.19 -16.95
N ILE A 528 7.91 -4.46 -15.71
CA ILE A 528 6.97 -4.55 -14.58
C ILE A 528 7.55 -3.74 -13.44
N ILE A 529 6.90 -2.63 -13.10
CA ILE A 529 7.42 -1.67 -12.11
C ILE A 529 7.15 -2.21 -10.70
N CYS A 530 8.19 -2.50 -9.92
CA CYS A 530 8.02 -3.06 -8.58
C CYS A 530 7.45 -2.03 -7.59
N GLU A 531 7.75 -0.74 -7.77
CA GLU A 531 7.18 0.35 -6.97
C GLU A 531 6.93 1.59 -7.83
N TYR A 532 5.73 2.15 -7.75
CA TYR A 532 5.35 3.40 -8.40
C TYR A 532 4.15 4.03 -7.71
N ALA A 533 3.91 5.31 -8.00
CA ALA A 533 2.75 6.04 -7.51
C ALA A 533 2.64 5.95 -5.98
N HIS A 534 3.61 6.63 -5.32
CA HIS A 534 3.74 6.67 -3.86
C HIS A 534 2.53 7.35 -3.22
N SER A 535 1.71 6.59 -2.48
CA SER A 535 0.41 7.07 -2.00
C SER A 535 0.45 7.66 -0.59
N MET A 536 1.44 8.52 -0.33
CA MET A 536 1.68 9.13 0.97
C MET A 536 0.68 10.26 1.25
N GLY A 537 -0.20 10.06 2.24
CA GLY A 537 -1.23 11.02 2.61
C GLY A 537 -2.17 11.37 1.46
N ASN A 538 -2.51 12.65 1.27
CA ASN A 538 -3.34 13.10 0.16
C ASN A 538 -2.55 13.08 -1.17
N SER A 539 -2.60 11.99 -1.88
CA SER A 539 -1.69 11.64 -2.97
C SER A 539 -2.40 10.95 -4.16
N LEU A 540 -1.62 10.17 -4.93
CA LEU A 540 -2.03 9.40 -6.11
C LEU A 540 -2.53 10.28 -7.27
N GLY A 541 -2.02 11.49 -7.42
CA GLY A 541 -2.18 12.28 -8.63
C GLY A 541 -1.48 11.61 -9.83
N ASN A 542 -1.94 11.91 -11.05
CA ASN A 542 -1.38 11.38 -12.30
C ASN A 542 -1.52 9.87 -12.53
N PHE A 543 -2.15 9.11 -11.65
CA PHE A 543 -2.21 7.65 -11.70
C PHE A 543 -2.74 7.11 -13.04
N ARG A 544 -3.74 7.78 -13.62
CA ARG A 544 -4.28 7.45 -14.95
C ARG A 544 -3.22 7.48 -16.05
N LYS A 545 -2.27 8.43 -16.01
CA LYS A 545 -1.23 8.61 -17.04
C LYS A 545 -0.29 7.41 -17.15
N TYR A 546 0.04 6.76 -16.02
CA TYR A 546 0.79 5.50 -16.03
C TYR A 546 0.06 4.43 -16.84
N TRP A 547 -1.25 4.28 -16.65
CA TRP A 547 -2.03 3.26 -17.34
C TRP A 547 -2.34 3.61 -18.79
N GLU A 548 -2.42 4.88 -19.14
CA GLU A 548 -2.43 5.34 -20.53
C GLU A 548 -1.11 4.98 -21.21
N LEU A 549 0.03 5.20 -20.56
CA LEU A 549 1.34 4.78 -21.07
C LEU A 549 1.43 3.25 -21.18
N PHE A 550 1.02 2.51 -20.16
CA PHE A 550 1.05 1.04 -20.18
C PHE A 550 0.14 0.44 -21.27
N ALA A 551 -0.86 1.17 -21.72
CA ALA A 551 -1.70 0.75 -22.85
C ALA A 551 -1.01 0.90 -24.21
N THR A 552 0.07 1.69 -24.34
CA THR A 552 0.75 1.94 -25.62
C THR A 552 1.61 0.79 -26.11
N ASN A 553 2.07 -0.08 -25.19
CA ASN A 553 2.94 -1.21 -25.51
C ASN A 553 2.63 -2.41 -24.61
N GLU A 554 2.51 -3.60 -25.18
CA GLU A 554 2.21 -4.84 -24.44
C GLU A 554 3.31 -5.21 -23.44
N ARG A 555 4.55 -4.83 -23.68
CA ARG A 555 5.70 -5.09 -22.77
C ARG A 555 5.63 -4.29 -21.47
N TYR A 556 4.86 -3.21 -21.40
CA TYR A 556 4.46 -2.63 -20.12
C TYR A 556 3.41 -3.52 -19.48
N GLN A 557 3.79 -4.35 -18.54
CA GLN A 557 2.87 -5.29 -17.90
C GLN A 557 2.37 -4.83 -16.53
N GLY A 558 2.36 -3.49 -16.30
CA GLY A 558 1.83 -2.88 -15.08
C GLY A 558 2.90 -2.73 -14.01
N GLY A 559 2.46 -2.78 -12.75
CA GLY A 559 3.33 -2.59 -11.59
C GLY A 559 2.57 -2.63 -10.26
N PHE A 560 3.29 -2.28 -9.19
CA PHE A 560 2.81 -2.37 -7.81
C PHE A 560 2.87 -0.99 -7.16
N THR A 561 1.70 -0.44 -6.80
CA THR A 561 1.60 0.85 -6.10
C THR A 561 2.20 0.73 -4.70
N TRP A 562 2.97 1.70 -4.28
CA TRP A 562 3.47 1.81 -2.91
C TRP A 562 2.54 2.69 -2.09
N ASP A 563 1.97 2.26 -0.91
CA ASP A 563 1.81 0.85 -0.58
C ASP A 563 0.34 0.55 -0.20
N TRP A 564 0.06 -0.59 0.38
CA TRP A 564 -1.30 -1.03 0.68
C TRP A 564 -1.92 -0.32 1.88
N LYS A 565 -1.18 -0.20 2.99
CA LYS A 565 -1.78 0.20 4.28
C LYS A 565 -0.86 1.12 5.08
N ASP A 566 -1.40 2.23 5.59
CA ASP A 566 -0.71 3.04 6.59
C ASP A 566 -0.19 2.17 7.75
N GLN A 567 1.04 2.41 8.16
CA GLN A 567 1.71 1.63 9.19
C GLN A 567 1.66 2.32 10.56
N ALA A 568 0.71 3.21 10.80
CA ALA A 568 0.55 3.90 12.08
C ALA A 568 0.18 2.93 13.20
N LEU A 569 0.97 2.88 14.26
CA LEU A 569 0.70 2.06 15.44
C LEU A 569 -0.25 2.75 16.41
N ARG A 570 -1.23 2.01 16.92
CA ARG A 570 -2.14 2.46 17.97
C ARG A 570 -1.51 2.22 19.35
N CYS A 571 -0.93 3.26 19.90
CA CYS A 571 -0.24 3.25 21.19
C CYS A 571 -1.08 3.89 22.30
N LYS A 572 -0.64 3.74 23.55
CA LYS A 572 -1.22 4.41 24.71
C LYS A 572 -0.16 5.25 25.39
N ASP A 573 -0.50 6.48 25.73
CA ASP A 573 0.35 7.36 26.52
C ASP A 573 0.45 6.89 28.00
N LYS A 574 1.24 7.60 28.79
CA LYS A 574 1.42 7.30 30.24
C LYS A 574 0.13 7.37 31.07
N ASN A 575 -0.93 8.01 30.54
CA ASN A 575 -2.24 8.15 31.18
C ASN A 575 -3.25 7.13 30.64
N GLY A 576 -2.83 6.25 29.72
CA GLY A 576 -3.68 5.26 29.06
C GLY A 576 -4.52 5.81 27.91
N LYS A 577 -4.32 7.08 27.49
CA LYS A 577 -4.99 7.66 26.35
C LYS A 577 -4.37 7.11 25.05
N GLU A 578 -5.19 6.64 24.15
CA GLU A 578 -4.76 6.14 22.84
C GLU A 578 -4.33 7.27 21.89
N TYR A 579 -3.28 7.02 21.13
CA TYR A 579 -2.78 7.90 20.07
C TYR A 579 -2.21 7.09 18.91
N TRP A 580 -2.09 7.72 17.74
CA TRP A 580 -1.40 7.15 16.60
C TRP A 580 0.09 7.49 16.69
N ASN A 581 0.94 6.47 16.74
CA ASN A 581 2.39 6.68 16.64
C ASN A 581 2.78 6.64 15.16
N ILE A 582 3.10 7.81 14.62
CA ILE A 582 3.42 8.05 13.21
C ILE A 582 4.75 8.75 13.03
N ILE A 583 5.37 9.18 14.13
CA ILE A 583 6.56 10.02 14.07
C ILE A 583 7.81 9.15 14.13
N ASN A 584 8.59 9.22 13.06
CA ASN A 584 9.94 8.70 13.04
C ASN A 584 10.92 9.82 13.42
N HIS A 585 11.63 9.62 14.52
CA HIS A 585 12.59 10.60 15.04
C HIS A 585 14.02 10.42 14.51
N ILE A 586 14.28 9.34 13.74
CA ILE A 586 15.63 8.97 13.27
C ILE A 586 15.92 9.55 11.91
N ASP A 587 15.13 9.24 10.89
CA ASP A 587 15.31 9.73 9.52
C ASP A 587 14.15 10.56 9.00
N LYS A 588 13.15 10.80 9.83
CA LYS A 588 11.95 11.59 9.55
C LYS A 588 11.06 11.00 8.46
N ALA A 589 11.20 9.71 8.17
CA ALA A 589 10.27 9.01 7.32
C ALA A 589 8.89 8.91 8.00
N ASN A 590 7.85 8.88 7.21
CA ASN A 590 6.48 8.78 7.67
C ASN A 590 5.94 7.36 7.46
N VAL A 591 4.87 7.03 8.16
CA VAL A 591 4.24 5.70 8.14
C VAL A 591 2.90 5.70 7.42
N ASN A 592 2.61 6.72 6.60
CA ASN A 592 1.31 7.01 6.01
C ASN A 592 1.27 6.88 4.48
N ASP A 593 1.89 5.83 3.95
CA ASP A 593 2.00 5.57 2.51
C ASP A 593 0.85 4.72 1.96
N GLY A 594 -0.13 4.40 2.79
CA GLY A 594 -1.15 3.42 2.47
C GLY A 594 -2.28 3.94 1.59
N LEU A 595 -2.73 3.12 0.64
CA LEU A 595 -4.01 3.29 -0.06
C LEU A 595 -5.22 3.13 0.88
N VAL A 596 -5.03 2.44 1.99
CA VAL A 596 -5.98 2.36 3.10
C VAL A 596 -5.30 2.82 4.38
N ASN A 597 -6.08 3.40 5.29
CA ASN A 597 -5.52 3.79 6.58
C ASN A 597 -5.12 2.56 7.42
N ALA A 598 -4.44 2.76 8.54
CA ALA A 598 -3.95 1.68 9.40
C ALA A 598 -5.04 0.71 9.88
N THR A 599 -6.31 1.13 9.94
CA THR A 599 -7.45 0.28 10.33
C THR A 599 -8.16 -0.40 9.15
N GLY A 600 -7.65 -0.22 7.91
CA GLY A 600 -8.20 -0.83 6.71
C GLY A 600 -9.36 -0.07 6.07
N VAL A 601 -9.55 1.21 6.39
CA VAL A 601 -10.54 2.05 5.71
C VAL A 601 -9.93 2.63 4.44
N PRO A 602 -10.56 2.47 3.26
CA PRO A 602 -10.08 3.06 2.01
C PRO A 602 -9.90 4.57 2.12
N GLN A 603 -8.76 5.06 1.66
CA GLN A 603 -8.50 6.48 1.50
C GLN A 603 -9.09 6.99 0.16
N PRO A 604 -9.28 8.29 -0.06
CA PRO A 604 -9.92 8.81 -1.28
C PRO A 604 -9.26 8.36 -2.58
N GLU A 605 -7.94 8.19 -2.60
CA GLU A 605 -7.16 7.69 -3.72
C GLU A 605 -7.49 6.25 -4.15
N MET A 606 -8.00 5.42 -3.24
CA MET A 606 -8.47 4.07 -3.59
C MET A 606 -9.61 4.08 -4.60
N HIS A 607 -10.44 5.12 -4.61
CA HIS A 607 -11.49 5.28 -5.61
C HIS A 607 -10.90 5.54 -6.99
N GLU A 608 -9.84 6.34 -7.05
CA GLU A 608 -9.11 6.62 -8.30
C GLU A 608 -8.42 5.36 -8.82
N LEU A 609 -7.71 4.63 -7.95
CA LEU A 609 -7.10 3.36 -8.29
C LEU A 609 -8.13 2.35 -8.81
N LYS A 610 -9.29 2.19 -8.12
CA LYS A 610 -10.38 1.32 -8.57
C LYS A 610 -10.86 1.67 -9.98
N LYS A 611 -11.03 2.97 -10.27
CA LYS A 611 -11.46 3.47 -11.57
C LYS A 611 -10.43 3.17 -12.64
N VAL A 612 -9.16 3.43 -12.39
CA VAL A 612 -8.08 3.22 -13.36
C VAL A 612 -7.83 1.72 -13.60
N TYR A 613 -7.97 0.89 -12.57
CA TYR A 613 -7.78 -0.56 -12.63
C TYR A 613 -8.99 -1.33 -13.19
N GLN A 614 -10.12 -0.68 -13.45
CA GLN A 614 -11.34 -1.38 -13.92
C GLN A 614 -11.11 -2.16 -15.21
N TYR A 615 -11.90 -3.23 -15.40
CA TYR A 615 -11.80 -4.13 -16.55
C TYR A 615 -12.77 -3.80 -17.68
N PHE A 616 -13.85 -3.06 -17.39
CA PHE A 616 -14.83 -2.62 -18.38
C PHE A 616 -14.73 -1.11 -18.55
N ASN A 617 -14.64 -0.65 -19.80
CA ASN A 617 -14.58 0.77 -20.14
C ASN A 617 -15.60 1.08 -21.24
N VAL A 618 -16.14 2.29 -21.22
CA VAL A 618 -17.09 2.79 -22.23
C VAL A 618 -16.48 4.00 -22.90
N LYS A 619 -16.45 4.00 -24.22
CA LYS A 619 -16.03 5.14 -25.03
C LYS A 619 -17.19 5.61 -25.89
N ASP A 620 -17.26 6.91 -26.11
CA ASP A 620 -18.21 7.52 -27.05
C ASP A 620 -17.89 7.13 -28.49
N ILE A 621 -18.91 6.72 -29.24
CA ILE A 621 -18.91 6.66 -30.70
C ILE A 621 -19.84 7.76 -31.21
N ASP A 622 -21.08 7.78 -30.75
CA ASP A 622 -22.10 8.82 -30.98
C ASP A 622 -23.11 8.78 -29.81
N ILE A 623 -22.77 9.43 -28.72
CA ILE A 623 -23.59 9.44 -27.50
C ILE A 623 -24.96 10.08 -27.76
N ASN A 624 -25.11 10.98 -28.75
CA ASN A 624 -26.39 11.60 -29.07
C ASN A 624 -27.41 10.58 -29.57
N THR A 625 -26.94 9.54 -30.26
CA THR A 625 -27.78 8.41 -30.67
C THR A 625 -27.74 7.26 -29.66
N GLY A 626 -26.86 7.32 -28.66
CA GLY A 626 -26.66 6.25 -27.68
C GLY A 626 -25.71 5.16 -28.15
N LEU A 627 -24.96 5.39 -29.23
CA LEU A 627 -23.98 4.41 -29.71
C LEU A 627 -22.64 4.56 -28.95
N VAL A 628 -22.26 3.52 -28.25
CA VAL A 628 -21.02 3.48 -27.43
C VAL A 628 -20.18 2.26 -27.75
N LEU A 629 -18.86 2.34 -27.49
CA LEU A 629 -17.94 1.24 -27.59
C LEU A 629 -17.61 0.73 -26.16
N ILE A 630 -17.97 -0.51 -25.88
CA ILE A 630 -17.63 -1.16 -24.61
C ILE A 630 -16.48 -2.11 -24.82
N SER A 631 -15.44 -2.00 -23.98
CA SER A 631 -14.29 -2.90 -23.96
C SER A 631 -14.29 -3.77 -22.72
N ASN A 632 -13.89 -5.05 -22.90
CA ASN A 632 -13.60 -6.00 -21.84
C ASN A 632 -12.08 -6.26 -21.79
N SER A 633 -11.40 -5.75 -20.79
CA SER A 633 -9.96 -5.90 -20.58
C SER A 633 -9.57 -7.11 -19.72
N ASN A 634 -10.53 -7.97 -19.32
CA ASN A 634 -10.20 -9.25 -18.72
C ASN A 634 -9.44 -10.11 -19.74
N TYR A 635 -8.58 -11.00 -19.24
CA TYR A 635 -7.79 -11.90 -20.08
C TYR A 635 -8.48 -13.27 -20.27
N PHE A 636 -9.31 -13.67 -19.31
CA PHE A 636 -9.88 -15.03 -19.24
C PHE A 636 -11.41 -15.04 -19.10
N VAL A 637 -12.03 -13.96 -18.60
CA VAL A 637 -13.46 -13.90 -18.29
C VAL A 637 -14.23 -13.10 -19.33
N ASN A 638 -15.29 -13.70 -19.87
CA ASN A 638 -16.27 -13.03 -20.73
C ASN A 638 -17.14 -12.06 -19.88
N SER A 639 -17.75 -11.07 -20.51
CA SER A 639 -18.68 -10.15 -19.88
C SER A 639 -20.01 -10.78 -19.40
N ASP A 640 -20.21 -12.10 -19.57
CA ASP A 640 -21.42 -12.82 -19.13
C ASP A 640 -21.64 -12.81 -17.62
N GLU A 641 -20.58 -12.55 -16.84
CA GLU A 641 -20.62 -12.46 -15.38
C GLU A 641 -21.17 -11.12 -14.87
N VAL A 642 -21.33 -10.11 -15.75
CA VAL A 642 -21.80 -8.78 -15.39
C VAL A 642 -22.99 -8.35 -16.25
N TYR A 643 -23.76 -7.41 -15.73
CA TYR A 643 -24.76 -6.66 -16.50
C TYR A 643 -24.44 -5.17 -16.46
N LEU A 644 -24.94 -4.42 -17.44
CA LEU A 644 -24.79 -2.99 -17.55
C LEU A 644 -26.07 -2.28 -17.12
N GLN A 645 -25.98 -1.45 -16.09
CA GLN A 645 -26.99 -0.44 -15.77
C GLN A 645 -26.56 0.89 -16.36
N TRP A 646 -27.48 1.60 -17.03
CA TRP A 646 -27.26 2.92 -17.57
C TRP A 646 -28.30 3.90 -17.05
N GLU A 647 -27.94 5.20 -16.92
CA GLU A 647 -28.80 6.27 -16.46
C GLU A 647 -28.51 7.54 -17.27
N LEU A 648 -29.55 8.16 -17.85
CA LEU A 648 -29.47 9.48 -18.47
C LEU A 648 -29.71 10.54 -17.40
N ILE A 649 -28.74 11.41 -17.22
CA ILE A 649 -28.74 12.48 -16.22
C ILE A 649 -28.98 13.83 -16.90
N GLU A 650 -29.95 14.61 -16.44
CA GLU A 650 -30.22 15.98 -16.85
C GLU A 650 -29.95 16.94 -15.70
N ASN A 651 -29.04 17.92 -15.89
CA ASN A 651 -28.66 18.89 -14.87
C ASN A 651 -28.42 18.26 -13.48
N GLY A 652 -27.70 17.13 -13.48
CA GLY A 652 -27.33 16.38 -12.29
C GLY A 652 -28.41 15.42 -11.73
N LYS A 653 -29.59 15.31 -12.34
CA LYS A 653 -30.70 14.44 -11.90
C LYS A 653 -30.98 13.33 -12.91
N PRO A 654 -31.18 12.09 -12.50
CA PRO A 654 -31.57 11.02 -13.40
C PRO A 654 -32.98 11.24 -13.92
N ILE A 655 -33.17 11.10 -15.26
CA ILE A 655 -34.48 11.26 -15.93
C ILE A 655 -34.99 9.95 -16.57
N THR A 656 -34.07 9.06 -16.93
CA THR A 656 -34.42 7.71 -17.38
C THR A 656 -33.25 6.76 -17.14
N ASN A 657 -33.51 5.47 -17.08
CA ASN A 657 -32.50 4.44 -16.85
C ASN A 657 -32.90 3.12 -17.53
N GLY A 658 -32.00 2.18 -17.57
CA GLY A 658 -32.26 0.83 -18.05
C GLY A 658 -31.12 -0.14 -17.71
N VAL A 659 -31.36 -1.39 -18.08
CA VAL A 659 -30.43 -2.50 -17.84
C VAL A 659 -30.22 -3.29 -19.11
N ILE A 660 -28.99 -3.67 -19.42
CA ILE A 660 -28.61 -4.57 -20.50
C ILE A 660 -27.90 -5.77 -19.89
N ASN A 661 -28.54 -6.94 -19.96
CA ASN A 661 -28.05 -8.16 -19.35
C ASN A 661 -27.01 -8.90 -20.20
N ASP A 662 -27.14 -8.85 -21.52
CA ASP A 662 -26.35 -9.69 -22.43
C ASP A 662 -25.37 -8.84 -23.24
N LEU A 663 -24.20 -8.62 -22.64
CA LEU A 663 -23.15 -7.81 -23.24
C LEU A 663 -22.40 -8.57 -24.35
N ASN A 664 -22.14 -9.87 -24.15
CA ASN A 664 -21.46 -10.77 -25.10
C ASN A 664 -20.12 -10.20 -25.62
N ILE A 665 -19.24 -9.78 -24.72
CA ILE A 665 -17.93 -9.22 -25.05
C ILE A 665 -16.87 -10.20 -24.55
N ALA A 666 -16.16 -10.83 -25.48
CA ALA A 666 -15.09 -11.77 -25.16
C ALA A 666 -13.92 -11.07 -24.44
N PRO A 667 -13.06 -11.82 -23.73
CA PRO A 667 -11.84 -11.28 -23.16
C PRO A 667 -10.98 -10.56 -24.21
N GLN A 668 -10.37 -9.43 -23.83
CA GLN A 668 -9.51 -8.60 -24.68
C GLN A 668 -10.18 -8.17 -25.98
N SER A 669 -11.49 -7.90 -25.94
CA SER A 669 -12.26 -7.45 -27.11
C SER A 669 -13.19 -6.29 -26.82
N GLN A 670 -13.77 -5.74 -27.88
CA GLN A 670 -14.65 -4.58 -27.84
C GLN A 670 -15.93 -4.85 -28.64
N ARG A 671 -17.02 -4.21 -28.25
CA ARG A 671 -18.30 -4.27 -28.97
C ARG A 671 -18.97 -2.91 -28.95
N ALA A 672 -19.41 -2.46 -30.13
CA ALA A 672 -20.33 -1.33 -30.23
C ALA A 672 -21.72 -1.76 -29.75
N LEU A 673 -22.32 -0.95 -28.89
CA LEU A 673 -23.61 -1.22 -28.28
C LEU A 673 -24.52 -0.01 -28.38
N GLN A 674 -25.77 -0.22 -28.74
CA GLN A 674 -26.83 0.80 -28.78
C GLN A 674 -27.49 0.87 -27.40
N ILE A 675 -27.39 2.00 -26.70
CA ILE A 675 -28.12 2.27 -25.46
C ILE A 675 -29.55 2.68 -25.80
N PRO A 676 -30.57 1.96 -25.33
CA PRO A 676 -31.95 2.17 -25.73
C PRO A 676 -32.61 3.30 -24.90
N PHE A 677 -32.41 4.56 -25.27
CA PHE A 677 -33.11 5.70 -24.67
C PHE A 677 -33.78 6.56 -25.75
N ASP A 678 -34.76 7.35 -25.36
CA ASP A 678 -35.43 8.29 -26.29
C ASP A 678 -34.50 9.53 -26.47
N THR A 679 -33.94 9.65 -27.66
CA THR A 679 -33.02 10.74 -28.01
C THR A 679 -33.65 12.14 -27.94
N LYS A 680 -35.02 12.24 -28.01
CA LYS A 680 -35.76 13.49 -27.84
C LYS A 680 -35.69 14.08 -26.44
N LEU A 681 -35.26 13.29 -25.45
CA LEU A 681 -35.03 13.76 -24.10
C LEU A 681 -33.83 14.69 -24.00
N VAL A 682 -32.86 14.59 -24.92
CA VAL A 682 -31.68 15.46 -24.95
C VAL A 682 -32.00 16.74 -25.72
N GLN A 683 -32.03 17.86 -25.03
CA GLN A 683 -32.43 19.17 -25.59
C GLN A 683 -31.30 20.18 -25.39
N ASN A 684 -31.17 21.14 -26.30
CA ASN A 684 -30.23 22.25 -26.12
C ASN A 684 -30.64 23.13 -24.91
N GLY A 685 -29.64 23.70 -24.24
CA GLY A 685 -29.79 24.55 -23.08
C GLY A 685 -29.76 23.83 -21.74
N LYS A 686 -29.62 22.51 -21.73
CA LYS A 686 -29.44 21.68 -20.53
C LYS A 686 -28.19 20.83 -20.65
N GLU A 687 -27.59 20.48 -19.52
CA GLU A 687 -26.43 19.63 -19.47
C GLU A 687 -26.82 18.17 -19.25
N TYR A 688 -26.26 17.28 -20.04
CA TYR A 688 -26.58 15.85 -19.98
C TYR A 688 -25.35 14.99 -19.83
N PHE A 689 -25.51 13.91 -19.05
CA PHE A 689 -24.53 12.84 -18.91
C PHE A 689 -25.22 11.49 -19.02
N MET A 690 -24.49 10.49 -19.55
CA MET A 690 -24.89 9.11 -19.47
C MET A 690 -23.95 8.39 -18.49
N ASN A 691 -24.52 7.87 -17.42
CA ASN A 691 -23.82 7.04 -16.46
C ASN A 691 -23.92 5.57 -16.83
N PHE A 692 -22.83 4.85 -16.71
CA PHE A 692 -22.73 3.41 -16.92
C PHE A 692 -22.17 2.75 -15.67
N ARG A 693 -22.81 1.63 -15.23
CA ARG A 693 -22.35 0.85 -14.08
C ARG A 693 -22.40 -0.63 -14.43
N PHE A 694 -21.23 -1.29 -14.38
CA PHE A 694 -21.13 -2.74 -14.56
C PHE A 694 -21.25 -3.40 -13.20
N LYS A 695 -22.18 -4.34 -13.06
CA LYS A 695 -22.50 -4.99 -11.79
C LYS A 695 -22.50 -6.51 -11.93
N ASN A 696 -22.05 -7.19 -10.87
CA ASN A 696 -22.03 -8.65 -10.81
C ASN A 696 -23.44 -9.24 -10.94
N LYS A 697 -23.64 -10.24 -11.82
CA LYS A 697 -24.90 -11.00 -11.90
C LYS A 697 -25.11 -11.95 -10.72
N ARG A 698 -24.04 -12.41 -10.08
CA ARG A 698 -24.04 -13.32 -8.94
C ARG A 698 -22.99 -12.94 -7.92
N ALA A 699 -23.13 -13.44 -6.70
CA ALA A 699 -22.11 -13.30 -5.67
C ALA A 699 -20.84 -14.09 -6.05
N THR A 700 -19.69 -13.53 -5.69
CA THR A 700 -18.37 -14.15 -5.75
C THR A 700 -17.85 -14.41 -4.33
N ALA A 701 -16.67 -15.00 -4.18
CA ALA A 701 -16.03 -15.15 -2.86
C ALA A 701 -15.73 -13.81 -2.16
N TRP A 702 -15.64 -12.72 -2.92
CA TRP A 702 -15.19 -11.40 -2.46
C TRP A 702 -16.23 -10.27 -2.63
N ALA A 703 -17.35 -10.50 -3.34
CA ALA A 703 -18.36 -9.47 -3.54
C ALA A 703 -19.77 -10.07 -3.66
N SER A 704 -20.76 -9.29 -3.25
CA SER A 704 -22.16 -9.65 -3.39
C SER A 704 -22.63 -9.59 -4.85
N LYS A 705 -23.77 -10.19 -5.12
CA LYS A 705 -24.58 -9.87 -6.32
C LYS A 705 -24.84 -8.37 -6.35
N ASP A 706 -24.89 -7.79 -7.55
CA ASP A 706 -25.13 -6.37 -7.85
C ASP A 706 -23.99 -5.43 -7.39
N PHE A 707 -22.85 -5.98 -6.95
CA PHE A 707 -21.65 -5.19 -6.66
C PHE A 707 -21.12 -4.50 -7.93
N GLU A 708 -20.81 -3.18 -7.84
CA GLU A 708 -20.25 -2.39 -8.93
C GLU A 708 -18.76 -2.67 -9.13
N VAL A 709 -18.41 -3.30 -10.25
CA VAL A 709 -17.03 -3.64 -10.63
C VAL A 709 -16.37 -2.59 -11.51
N ALA A 710 -17.17 -1.83 -12.26
CA ALA A 710 -16.69 -0.75 -13.13
C ALA A 710 -17.77 0.30 -13.34
N LYS A 711 -17.36 1.51 -13.62
CA LYS A 711 -18.28 2.63 -13.91
C LYS A 711 -17.69 3.59 -14.93
N GLU A 712 -18.56 4.28 -15.70
CA GLU A 712 -18.16 5.32 -16.65
C GLU A 712 -19.21 6.40 -16.71
N GLN A 713 -18.81 7.62 -17.04
CA GLN A 713 -19.70 8.75 -17.31
C GLN A 713 -19.28 9.42 -18.60
N LEU A 714 -20.20 9.53 -19.55
CA LEU A 714 -19.99 10.25 -20.81
C LEU A 714 -20.86 11.52 -20.83
N ALA A 715 -20.25 12.65 -21.18
CA ALA A 715 -20.93 13.91 -21.36
C ALA A 715 -21.53 13.98 -22.77
N PHE A 716 -22.72 14.54 -22.91
CA PHE A 716 -23.31 14.89 -24.23
C PHE A 716 -22.69 16.19 -24.73
N PRO A 717 -22.37 16.29 -26.02
CA PRO A 717 -21.75 17.49 -26.60
C PRO A 717 -22.76 18.61 -26.90
N ASN A 718 -23.96 18.56 -26.29
CA ASN A 718 -24.99 19.57 -26.48
C ASN A 718 -24.59 20.92 -25.86
N TYR A 719 -25.06 21.99 -26.50
CA TYR A 719 -24.79 23.33 -26.03
C TYR A 719 -25.55 23.61 -24.73
N PHE A 720 -24.77 23.82 -23.66
CA PHE A 720 -25.29 24.24 -22.36
C PHE A 720 -24.91 25.69 -22.07
N VAL A 721 -25.89 26.53 -21.80
CA VAL A 721 -25.67 27.90 -21.33
C VAL A 721 -26.06 27.96 -19.87
N ARG A 722 -25.12 28.34 -19.01
CA ARG A 722 -25.47 28.69 -17.65
C ARG A 722 -26.33 29.93 -17.65
N GLU A 723 -27.42 29.87 -16.90
CA GLU A 723 -28.35 30.99 -16.79
C GLU A 723 -27.64 32.15 -16.10
N ILE A 724 -27.45 33.24 -16.82
CA ILE A 724 -27.00 34.52 -16.26
C ILE A 724 -28.18 35.07 -15.51
N ALA A 725 -28.06 35.22 -14.20
CA ALA A 725 -29.12 35.78 -13.39
C ALA A 725 -29.44 37.20 -13.83
N LYS A 726 -30.74 37.47 -14.08
CA LYS A 726 -31.20 38.79 -14.48
C LYS A 726 -30.97 39.83 -13.39
N PRO A 727 -30.73 41.11 -13.71
CA PRO A 727 -30.69 42.19 -12.76
C PRO A 727 -32.02 42.28 -11.98
N SER A 728 -31.92 42.59 -10.68
CA SER A 728 -33.09 42.80 -9.81
C SER A 728 -33.65 44.19 -10.06
N ASP A 729 -34.96 44.32 -9.90
CA ASP A 729 -35.71 45.61 -9.92
C ASP A 729 -35.82 46.24 -8.53
N LYS A 730 -35.36 45.56 -7.46
CA LYS A 730 -35.41 46.08 -6.08
C LYS A 730 -34.41 47.19 -5.88
N LYS A 731 -34.80 48.23 -5.12
CA LYS A 731 -33.96 49.38 -4.84
C LYS A 731 -32.90 49.09 -3.78
N LEU A 732 -31.76 49.76 -3.87
CA LEU A 732 -30.68 49.79 -2.92
C LEU A 732 -30.45 51.14 -2.30
N THR A 733 -29.95 51.19 -1.09
CA THR A 733 -29.33 52.37 -0.50
C THR A 733 -27.83 52.17 -0.40
N PHE A 734 -27.08 53.23 -0.73
CA PHE A 734 -25.62 53.23 -0.70
C PHE A 734 -25.12 54.35 0.22
N THR A 735 -24.19 54.04 1.10
CA THR A 735 -23.53 54.99 1.99
C THR A 735 -22.02 54.89 1.82
N ASP A 736 -21.39 56.02 1.62
CA ASP A 736 -19.94 56.21 1.55
C ASP A 736 -19.43 56.79 2.88
N GLU A 737 -18.82 55.94 3.70
CA GLU A 737 -18.25 56.31 5.00
C GLU A 737 -16.72 56.35 4.91
N ALA A 738 -16.05 56.96 5.89
CA ALA A 738 -14.61 57.16 5.89
C ALA A 738 -13.85 55.81 5.76
N ALA A 739 -14.31 54.77 6.45
CA ALA A 739 -13.65 53.46 6.49
C ALA A 739 -14.29 52.41 5.57
N ASN A 740 -15.57 52.58 5.21
CA ASN A 740 -16.34 51.51 4.56
C ASN A 740 -17.26 52.04 3.46
N PHE A 741 -17.62 51.18 2.53
CA PHE A 741 -18.82 51.29 1.72
C PHE A 741 -19.90 50.38 2.29
N THR A 742 -21.13 50.93 2.48
CA THR A 742 -22.27 50.14 2.96
C THR A 742 -23.39 50.16 1.93
N VAL A 743 -23.82 48.95 1.52
CA VAL A 743 -24.95 48.75 0.57
C VAL A 743 -26.06 48.01 1.33
N LYS A 744 -27.30 48.58 1.31
CA LYS A 744 -28.46 47.98 1.96
C LYS A 744 -29.59 47.76 0.97
N GLY A 745 -30.21 46.62 1.01
CA GLY A 745 -31.47 46.29 0.39
C GLY A 745 -32.53 45.95 1.45
N ASP A 746 -33.69 45.45 1.03
CA ASP A 746 -34.82 45.16 1.94
C ASP A 746 -34.44 44.19 3.07
N ASN A 747 -33.70 43.14 2.77
CA ASN A 747 -33.39 42.04 3.71
C ASN A 747 -31.91 41.84 3.94
N PHE A 748 -31.03 42.65 3.38
CA PHE A 748 -29.59 42.46 3.51
C PHE A 748 -28.82 43.75 3.71
N THR A 749 -27.62 43.62 4.27
CA THR A 749 -26.60 44.66 4.32
C THR A 749 -25.26 44.04 3.94
N ALA A 750 -24.54 44.66 3.02
CA ALA A 750 -23.17 44.34 2.65
C ALA A 750 -22.25 45.50 2.97
N VAL A 751 -21.17 45.24 3.73
CA VAL A 751 -20.17 46.24 4.14
C VAL A 751 -18.81 45.85 3.56
N PHE A 752 -18.17 46.82 2.92
CA PHE A 752 -16.85 46.64 2.27
C PHE A 752 -15.81 47.57 2.92
N SER A 753 -14.72 47.05 3.37
CA SER A 753 -13.62 47.81 3.96
C SER A 753 -12.75 48.49 2.90
N LYS A 754 -12.61 49.83 3.02
CA LYS A 754 -11.69 50.61 2.16
C LYS A 754 -10.22 50.30 2.42
N LYS A 755 -9.90 49.75 3.58
CA LYS A 755 -8.52 49.37 3.95
C LYS A 755 -8.05 48.08 3.24
N THR A 756 -8.93 47.10 3.14
CA THR A 756 -8.57 45.76 2.62
C THR A 756 -9.23 45.44 1.27
N GLY A 757 -10.14 46.27 0.76
CA GLY A 757 -10.86 46.02 -0.49
C GLY A 757 -11.84 44.82 -0.40
N SER A 758 -12.16 44.35 0.82
CA SER A 758 -12.86 43.12 1.07
C SER A 758 -14.28 43.31 1.57
N LEU A 759 -15.17 42.35 1.27
CA LEU A 759 -16.47 42.21 1.93
C LEU A 759 -16.25 41.76 3.37
N THR A 760 -16.58 42.63 4.34
CA THR A 760 -16.31 42.36 5.78
C THR A 760 -17.56 41.95 6.55
N GLN A 761 -18.75 42.30 6.05
CA GLN A 761 -20.01 41.92 6.65
C GLN A 761 -21.04 41.64 5.55
N PHE A 762 -21.78 40.59 5.70
CA PHE A 762 -22.92 40.25 4.87
C PHE A 762 -24.05 39.75 5.75
N THR A 763 -25.10 40.57 5.94
CA THR A 763 -26.24 40.20 6.78
C THR A 763 -27.43 39.87 5.93
N HIS A 764 -28.24 38.93 6.41
CA HIS A 764 -29.55 38.64 5.86
C HIS A 764 -30.59 38.56 6.98
N LYS A 765 -31.68 39.33 6.85
CA LYS A 765 -32.72 39.47 7.89
C LYS A 765 -32.15 39.75 9.29
N GLY A 766 -31.10 40.58 9.36
CA GLY A 766 -30.43 40.98 10.59
C GLY A 766 -29.40 40.01 11.15
N LYS A 767 -29.27 38.77 10.59
CA LYS A 767 -28.22 37.81 10.97
C LYS A 767 -27.00 38.01 10.09
N ASN A 768 -25.81 38.13 10.69
CA ASN A 768 -24.56 38.15 9.93
C ASN A 768 -24.21 36.72 9.48
N LEU A 769 -23.84 36.57 8.21
CA LEU A 769 -23.50 35.29 7.59
C LEU A 769 -21.98 35.06 7.58
N LEU A 770 -21.20 36.17 7.53
CA LEU A 770 -19.73 36.13 7.58
C LEU A 770 -19.26 36.33 9.01
N SER A 771 -18.43 35.42 9.51
CA SER A 771 -17.74 35.59 10.78
C SER A 771 -16.51 36.49 10.65
N GLU A 772 -15.84 36.41 9.48
CA GLU A 772 -14.65 37.18 9.13
C GLU A 772 -14.77 37.74 7.71
N ALA A 773 -13.88 38.67 7.34
CA ALA A 773 -13.83 39.24 6.01
C ALA A 773 -13.52 38.16 4.95
N MET A 774 -14.15 38.24 3.76
CA MET A 774 -13.76 37.48 2.60
C MET A 774 -12.37 37.90 2.12
N VAL A 775 -11.42 36.97 2.05
CA VAL A 775 -10.03 37.25 1.71
C VAL A 775 -9.56 36.42 0.51
N PRO A 776 -8.58 36.91 -0.29
CA PRO A 776 -7.95 36.12 -1.33
C PRO A 776 -7.18 34.94 -0.70
N SER A 777 -7.14 33.82 -1.41
CA SER A 777 -6.49 32.60 -0.96
C SER A 777 -5.55 32.09 -2.05
N PHE A 778 -4.22 32.04 -1.73
CA PHE A 778 -3.16 31.61 -2.65
C PHE A 778 -2.30 30.49 -2.07
N TRP A 779 -2.61 30.04 -0.87
CA TRP A 779 -1.90 29.04 -0.11
C TRP A 779 -2.83 27.89 0.30
N ARG A 780 -2.28 26.70 0.48
CA ARG A 780 -2.94 25.55 1.11
C ARG A 780 -2.09 24.98 2.23
N VAL A 781 -2.69 24.22 3.13
CA VAL A 781 -1.95 23.41 4.10
C VAL A 781 -1.17 22.36 3.31
N PRO A 782 0.18 22.33 3.42
CA PRO A 782 0.97 21.44 2.59
C PRO A 782 0.57 19.97 2.76
N THR A 783 0.49 19.25 1.65
CA THR A 783 0.44 17.78 1.63
C THR A 783 1.85 17.22 1.80
N ASP A 784 1.98 15.91 2.03
CA ASP A 784 3.29 15.25 2.08
C ASP A 784 4.09 15.49 0.79
N ASN A 785 3.43 15.43 -0.37
CA ASN A 785 4.06 15.71 -1.67
C ASN A 785 4.46 17.18 -1.85
N ASP A 786 3.75 18.12 -1.24
CA ASP A 786 4.17 19.52 -1.23
C ASP A 786 5.45 19.75 -0.40
N GLU A 787 5.68 18.92 0.62
CA GLU A 787 6.91 18.93 1.44
C GLU A 787 8.06 18.18 0.77
N GLY A 788 7.79 17.34 -0.23
CA GLY A 788 8.79 16.57 -0.96
C GLY A 788 9.85 17.45 -1.62
N GLY A 789 11.13 17.14 -1.44
CA GLY A 789 12.27 17.90 -1.94
C GLY A 789 12.94 18.79 -0.90
N PHE A 790 12.57 18.69 0.36
CA PHE A 790 13.16 19.41 1.49
C PHE A 790 13.19 20.94 1.24
N GLU A 791 14.37 21.54 1.16
CA GLU A 791 14.53 22.98 0.91
C GLU A 791 14.09 23.42 -0.51
N HIS A 792 13.95 22.49 -1.44
CA HIS A 792 13.50 22.70 -2.82
C HIS A 792 12.01 22.38 -3.01
N SER A 793 11.31 21.98 -1.95
CA SER A 793 9.89 21.65 -1.99
C SER A 793 9.00 22.86 -2.30
N TYR A 794 7.79 22.58 -2.80
CA TYR A 794 6.77 23.65 -2.99
C TYR A 794 6.44 24.34 -1.67
N ALA A 795 6.25 23.58 -0.60
CA ALA A 795 5.96 24.11 0.73
C ALA A 795 7.09 25.02 1.25
N SER A 796 8.36 24.63 1.04
CA SER A 796 9.51 25.47 1.38
C SER A 796 9.50 26.78 0.59
N ALA A 797 9.18 26.72 -0.71
CA ALA A 797 9.09 27.91 -1.56
C ALA A 797 7.96 28.85 -1.10
N TRP A 798 6.79 28.30 -0.74
CA TRP A 798 5.66 29.10 -0.20
C TRP A 798 6.00 29.76 1.13
N ARG A 799 6.70 29.08 2.04
CA ARG A 799 7.17 29.64 3.32
C ARG A 799 8.19 30.77 3.10
N LYS A 800 9.15 30.56 2.18
CA LYS A 800 10.12 31.59 1.80
C LYS A 800 9.46 32.84 1.22
N ALA A 801 8.42 32.65 0.41
CA ALA A 801 7.61 33.72 -0.16
C ALA A 801 6.65 34.36 0.86
N GLY A 802 6.36 33.71 1.99
CA GLY A 802 5.40 34.19 3.00
C GLY A 802 3.97 34.22 2.49
N LEU A 803 3.57 33.26 1.65
CA LEU A 803 2.24 33.26 1.03
C LEU A 803 1.11 33.10 2.05
N LYS A 804 1.32 32.34 3.12
CA LYS A 804 0.33 32.15 4.18
C LYS A 804 0.00 33.44 4.93
N GLU A 805 1.01 34.24 5.22
CA GLU A 805 0.93 35.46 6.01
C GLU A 805 0.79 36.71 5.15
N ALA A 806 0.56 36.57 3.84
CA ALA A 806 0.54 37.70 2.91
C ALA A 806 -0.55 38.71 3.26
N ALA A 807 -0.13 39.93 3.57
CA ALA A 807 -1.04 41.04 3.96
C ALA A 807 -1.74 41.60 2.72
N VAL A 808 -3.05 41.83 2.83
CA VAL A 808 -3.86 42.44 1.78
C VAL A 808 -4.13 43.91 2.10
N THR A 809 -3.76 44.78 1.19
CA THR A 809 -4.00 46.24 1.33
C THR A 809 -4.65 46.75 0.05
N ALA A 810 -5.78 47.44 0.19
CA ALA A 810 -6.37 48.16 -0.93
C ALA A 810 -5.56 49.40 -1.26
N THR A 811 -5.09 49.52 -2.49
CA THR A 811 -4.38 50.68 -3.01
C THR A 811 -5.36 51.73 -3.55
N GLU A 812 -6.51 51.27 -4.04
CA GLU A 812 -7.61 52.12 -4.51
C GLU A 812 -8.93 51.36 -4.34
N MET A 813 -10.00 52.04 -3.96
CA MET A 813 -11.35 51.50 -3.91
C MET A 813 -12.38 52.53 -4.32
N LYS A 814 -13.20 52.18 -5.32
CA LYS A 814 -14.20 53.10 -5.85
C LYS A 814 -15.56 52.41 -5.93
N ALA A 815 -16.59 53.12 -5.47
CA ALA A 815 -17.97 52.66 -5.60
C ALA A 815 -18.74 53.55 -6.59
N THR A 816 -19.58 52.93 -7.42
CA THR A 816 -20.39 53.63 -8.41
C THR A 816 -21.81 53.03 -8.38
N PRO A 817 -22.83 53.76 -7.90
CA PRO A 817 -24.22 53.36 -8.08
C PRO A 817 -24.61 53.29 -9.57
N ILE A 818 -25.31 52.22 -9.95
CA ILE A 818 -25.83 51.99 -11.30
C ILE A 818 -27.37 52.02 -11.20
N GLY A 819 -27.94 53.18 -11.45
CA GLY A 819 -29.36 53.44 -11.19
C GLY A 819 -29.70 53.28 -9.70
N GLU A 820 -30.92 52.81 -9.40
CA GLU A 820 -31.38 52.60 -8.02
C GLU A 820 -31.28 51.16 -7.55
N THR A 821 -30.86 50.23 -8.43
CA THR A 821 -30.96 48.76 -8.20
C THR A 821 -29.62 48.04 -8.13
N GLN A 822 -28.52 48.72 -8.44
CA GLN A 822 -27.19 48.13 -8.39
C GLN A 822 -26.14 49.09 -7.87
N VAL A 823 -25.09 48.55 -7.22
CA VAL A 823 -23.86 49.28 -6.84
C VAL A 823 -22.67 48.45 -7.33
N LYS A 824 -21.80 49.08 -8.12
CA LYS A 824 -20.52 48.51 -8.51
C LYS A 824 -19.41 49.04 -7.62
N ILE A 825 -18.65 48.13 -7.01
CA ILE A 825 -17.46 48.47 -6.20
C ILE A 825 -16.25 47.81 -6.87
N VAL A 826 -15.20 48.59 -7.13
CA VAL A 826 -13.92 48.09 -7.67
C VAL A 826 -12.84 48.36 -6.64
N ALA A 827 -12.14 47.35 -6.24
CA ALA A 827 -10.97 47.41 -5.36
C ALA A 827 -9.71 46.94 -6.10
N HIS A 828 -8.64 47.72 -5.99
CA HIS A 828 -7.31 47.33 -6.41
C HIS A 828 -6.51 47.01 -5.15
N ASN A 829 -6.11 45.74 -5.03
CA ASN A 829 -5.43 45.21 -3.85
C ASN A 829 -3.97 44.86 -4.19
N ARG A 830 -3.10 45.14 -3.26
CA ARG A 830 -1.74 44.62 -3.21
C ARG A 830 -1.65 43.58 -2.12
N ILE A 831 -1.22 42.38 -2.51
CA ILE A 831 -0.94 41.28 -1.61
C ILE A 831 0.57 41.20 -1.45
N GLU A 832 1.07 41.51 -0.26
CA GLU A 832 2.51 41.65 0.02
C GLU A 832 3.11 40.31 0.35
N THR A 833 3.98 39.78 -0.54
CA THR A 833 4.80 38.63 -0.28
C THR A 833 6.28 39.01 -0.16
N LYS A 834 7.11 38.15 0.42
CA LYS A 834 8.53 38.44 0.61
C LYS A 834 9.34 38.38 -0.69
N THR A 835 8.79 37.76 -1.75
CA THR A 835 9.46 37.58 -3.04
C THR A 835 8.90 38.47 -4.15
N GLY A 836 7.75 39.10 -3.93
CA GLY A 836 7.13 40.01 -4.90
C GLY A 836 5.68 40.29 -4.49
N ASN A 837 5.08 41.38 -5.03
CA ASN A 837 3.69 41.68 -4.70
C ASN A 837 2.77 41.12 -5.76
N ILE A 838 1.78 40.31 -5.34
CA ILE A 838 0.67 39.93 -6.20
C ILE A 838 -0.30 41.12 -6.26
N THR A 839 -0.77 41.46 -7.46
CA THR A 839 -1.81 42.49 -7.62
C THR A 839 -3.15 41.82 -7.94
N GLN A 840 -4.22 42.36 -7.34
CA GLN A 840 -5.56 41.83 -7.53
C GLN A 840 -6.55 42.97 -7.74
N GLN A 841 -7.33 42.91 -8.82
CA GLN A 841 -8.48 43.78 -9.01
C GLN A 841 -9.74 42.95 -8.76
N VAL A 842 -10.53 43.34 -7.75
CA VAL A 842 -11.82 42.72 -7.46
C VAL A 842 -12.95 43.70 -7.80
N THR A 843 -13.90 43.27 -8.59
CA THR A 843 -15.13 43.99 -8.88
C THR A 843 -16.31 43.29 -8.21
N TYR A 844 -17.00 43.99 -7.34
CA TYR A 844 -18.25 43.53 -6.73
C TYR A 844 -19.41 44.29 -7.40
N LEU A 845 -20.39 43.54 -7.94
CA LEU A 845 -21.65 44.09 -8.40
C LEU A 845 -22.76 43.64 -7.44
N ILE A 846 -23.22 44.52 -6.63
CA ILE A 846 -24.28 44.30 -5.63
C ILE A 846 -25.63 44.56 -6.24
N ASN A 847 -26.53 43.61 -6.27
CA ASN A 847 -27.85 43.65 -6.84
C ASN A 847 -28.94 43.86 -5.76
N GLY A 848 -30.06 44.48 -6.09
CA GLY A 848 -31.13 44.78 -5.16
C GLY A 848 -31.79 43.60 -4.48
N ASP A 849 -31.64 42.40 -4.99
CA ASP A 849 -32.10 41.17 -4.36
C ASP A 849 -31.09 40.57 -3.37
N GLY A 850 -29.92 41.21 -3.17
CA GLY A 850 -28.86 40.77 -2.30
C GLY A 850 -27.83 39.85 -2.96
N ARG A 851 -27.94 39.63 -4.27
CA ARG A 851 -26.89 38.89 -5.01
C ARG A 851 -25.65 39.79 -5.16
N ILE A 852 -24.48 39.25 -4.88
CA ILE A 852 -23.18 39.89 -5.07
C ILE A 852 -22.44 39.09 -6.15
N ASP A 853 -22.25 39.69 -7.32
CA ASP A 853 -21.41 39.09 -8.38
C ASP A 853 -19.97 39.58 -8.19
N VAL A 854 -19.03 38.65 -8.12
CA VAL A 854 -17.60 38.92 -7.86
C VAL A 854 -16.82 38.55 -9.11
N SER A 855 -16.05 39.51 -9.65
CA SER A 855 -15.11 39.27 -10.77
C SER A 855 -13.71 39.70 -10.36
N THR A 856 -12.74 38.80 -10.51
CA THR A 856 -11.39 38.96 -9.97
C THR A 856 -10.36 38.74 -11.07
N ASN A 857 -9.44 39.70 -11.20
CA ASN A 857 -8.21 39.59 -11.98
C ASN A 857 -7.01 39.55 -11.02
N VAL A 858 -6.09 38.60 -11.21
CA VAL A 858 -4.90 38.41 -10.39
C VAL A 858 -3.68 38.43 -11.29
N GLU A 859 -2.69 39.25 -10.99
CA GLU A 859 -1.37 39.26 -11.64
C GLU A 859 -0.31 38.76 -10.67
N VAL A 860 0.43 37.72 -11.06
CA VAL A 860 1.44 37.08 -10.24
C VAL A 860 2.81 37.33 -10.87
N PRO A 861 3.74 38.02 -10.19
CA PRO A 861 5.07 38.25 -10.73
C PRO A 861 5.88 36.95 -10.75
N ALA A 862 6.80 36.83 -11.71
CA ALA A 862 7.65 35.64 -11.89
C ALA A 862 8.56 35.32 -10.68
N SER A 863 8.72 36.23 -9.76
CA SER A 863 9.47 36.04 -8.50
C SER A 863 8.70 35.31 -7.42
N VAL A 864 7.37 35.16 -7.56
CA VAL A 864 6.53 34.37 -6.68
C VAL A 864 6.51 32.92 -7.18
N PRO A 865 6.69 31.91 -6.30
CA PRO A 865 6.66 30.51 -6.72
C PRO A 865 5.27 30.10 -7.23
N PRO A 866 5.14 28.94 -7.91
CA PRO A 866 3.84 28.41 -8.29
C PRO A 866 2.89 28.43 -7.08
N LEU A 867 1.67 28.91 -7.29
CA LEU A 867 0.68 29.05 -6.21
C LEU A 867 0.06 27.68 -5.87
N ALA A 868 -0.36 27.52 -4.61
CA ALA A 868 -1.07 26.33 -4.18
C ALA A 868 -2.54 26.34 -4.66
N ARG A 869 -3.18 27.49 -4.60
CA ARG A 869 -4.54 27.75 -5.09
C ARG A 869 -4.71 29.19 -5.57
N VAL A 870 -5.76 29.46 -6.29
CA VAL A 870 -6.17 30.81 -6.70
C VAL A 870 -7.67 30.94 -6.45
N GLY A 871 -8.05 31.70 -5.43
CA GLY A 871 -9.46 31.82 -5.03
C GLY A 871 -9.70 32.77 -3.90
N MET A 872 -10.82 32.59 -3.20
CA MET A 872 -11.28 33.34 -2.05
C MET A 872 -11.66 32.41 -0.89
N LEU A 873 -11.33 32.81 0.33
CA LEU A 873 -11.78 32.18 1.57
C LEU A 873 -12.92 32.99 2.21
N LEU A 874 -14.00 32.33 2.56
CA LEU A 874 -15.12 32.83 3.33
C LEU A 874 -15.17 32.09 4.68
N THR A 875 -15.09 32.82 5.77
CA THR A 875 -15.36 32.31 7.12
C THR A 875 -16.81 32.58 7.49
N LEU A 876 -17.62 31.53 7.57
CA LEU A 876 -19.07 31.61 7.76
C LEU A 876 -19.47 31.23 9.19
N ASP A 877 -20.68 31.66 9.59
CA ASP A 877 -21.30 31.21 10.84
C ASP A 877 -21.41 29.66 10.86
N LYS A 878 -21.05 29.05 12.00
CA LYS A 878 -21.04 27.58 12.18
C LYS A 878 -22.39 26.90 11.90
N SER A 879 -23.52 27.65 11.90
CA SER A 879 -24.85 27.09 11.57
C SER A 879 -24.96 26.65 10.11
N PHE A 880 -24.06 27.08 9.21
CA PHE A 880 -23.94 26.57 7.86
C PHE A 880 -23.24 25.20 7.90
N ASN A 881 -23.95 24.16 8.26
CA ASN A 881 -23.38 22.84 8.57
C ASN A 881 -23.77 21.73 7.59
N LYS A 882 -24.47 22.07 6.50
CA LYS A 882 -24.81 21.16 5.41
C LYS A 882 -24.41 21.77 4.08
N VAL A 883 -23.98 20.93 3.16
CA VAL A 883 -23.58 21.31 1.80
C VAL A 883 -24.33 20.47 0.77
N GLU A 884 -24.74 21.10 -0.35
CA GLU A 884 -25.24 20.46 -1.56
C GLU A 884 -24.52 21.11 -2.74
N TRP A 885 -24.04 20.29 -3.68
CA TRP A 885 -23.35 20.81 -4.86
C TRP A 885 -23.66 20.02 -6.12
N TYR A 886 -23.58 20.69 -7.26
CA TYR A 886 -23.60 20.09 -8.57
C TYR A 886 -22.21 20.18 -9.18
N GLY A 887 -21.50 19.08 -9.18
CA GLY A 887 -20.08 18.97 -9.54
C GLY A 887 -19.60 17.53 -9.44
N LYS A 888 -18.29 17.33 -9.46
CA LYS A 888 -17.71 16.01 -9.20
C LYS A 888 -17.84 15.63 -7.73
N GLY A 889 -18.06 14.33 -7.47
CA GLY A 889 -18.23 13.78 -6.12
C GLY A 889 -18.67 12.31 -6.13
N PRO A 890 -19.03 11.75 -4.95
CA PRO A 890 -19.25 12.42 -3.66
C PRO A 890 -17.98 12.71 -2.82
N TYR A 891 -16.86 12.08 -3.11
CA TYR A 891 -15.58 12.23 -2.41
C TYR A 891 -14.72 13.31 -3.05
N GLU A 892 -13.63 13.67 -2.37
CA GLU A 892 -12.72 14.73 -2.81
C GLU A 892 -12.07 14.44 -4.17
N THR A 893 -11.79 15.50 -4.89
CA THR A 893 -11.15 15.47 -6.22
C THR A 893 -10.16 16.62 -6.35
N TYR A 894 -9.07 16.37 -7.09
CA TYR A 894 -8.04 17.36 -7.45
C TYR A 894 -7.81 17.35 -8.96
N ALA A 895 -7.11 18.34 -9.49
CA ALA A 895 -6.91 18.48 -10.93
C ALA A 895 -6.29 17.24 -11.57
N ASP A 896 -5.39 16.56 -10.87
CA ASP A 896 -4.66 15.36 -11.27
C ASP A 896 -5.23 14.04 -10.70
N ARG A 897 -6.36 14.11 -9.93
CA ARG A 897 -7.04 12.96 -9.32
C ARG A 897 -8.54 13.18 -9.29
N LYS A 898 -9.23 12.88 -10.39
CA LYS A 898 -10.68 13.14 -10.51
C LYS A 898 -11.45 12.19 -11.46
N GLU A 899 -10.80 11.14 -11.97
CA GLU A 899 -11.42 10.24 -12.92
C GLU A 899 -12.51 9.37 -12.30
N SER A 900 -12.36 9.05 -11.03
CA SER A 900 -13.29 8.21 -10.28
C SER A 900 -14.61 8.90 -9.92
N ALA A 901 -14.65 10.23 -9.88
CA ALA A 901 -15.81 11.01 -9.46
C ALA A 901 -16.72 11.37 -10.63
N PHE A 902 -18.02 11.18 -10.46
CA PHE A 902 -19.02 11.55 -11.44
C PHE A 902 -19.58 12.95 -11.17
N VAL A 903 -19.91 13.65 -12.24
CA VAL A 903 -20.69 14.89 -12.17
C VAL A 903 -22.13 14.53 -11.82
N GLY A 904 -22.63 15.12 -10.73
CA GLY A 904 -23.97 14.89 -10.22
C GLY A 904 -24.34 15.89 -9.13
N ILE A 905 -25.54 15.80 -8.60
CA ILE A 905 -25.93 16.53 -7.39
C ILE A 905 -25.60 15.67 -6.18
N HIS A 906 -24.72 16.17 -5.34
CA HIS A 906 -24.25 15.52 -4.12
C HIS A 906 -24.59 16.37 -2.89
N SER A 907 -24.63 15.77 -1.71
CA SER A 907 -24.88 16.47 -0.46
C SER A 907 -24.20 15.77 0.71
N GLY A 908 -23.88 16.54 1.75
CA GLY A 908 -23.25 16.02 2.97
C GLY A 908 -23.35 16.99 4.13
N ALA A 909 -22.93 16.54 5.30
CA ALA A 909 -22.67 17.46 6.41
C ALA A 909 -21.25 18.02 6.28
N VAL A 910 -21.06 19.29 6.61
CA VAL A 910 -19.74 19.95 6.54
C VAL A 910 -18.68 19.19 7.35
N LYS A 911 -19.08 18.66 8.52
CA LYS A 911 -18.19 17.86 9.38
C LYS A 911 -17.67 16.57 8.70
N ASP A 912 -18.34 16.07 7.67
CA ASP A 912 -18.03 14.83 6.95
C ASP A 912 -17.29 15.11 5.62
N MET A 913 -17.04 16.36 5.29
CA MET A 913 -16.28 16.76 4.09
C MET A 913 -14.76 16.65 4.31
N HIS A 914 -14.33 16.54 5.56
CA HIS A 914 -12.93 16.34 5.95
C HIS A 914 -12.61 14.84 5.94
N PHE A 915 -11.55 14.45 5.20
CA PHE A 915 -10.99 13.11 5.32
C PHE A 915 -9.87 13.11 6.37
N PRO A 916 -9.90 12.22 7.39
CA PRO A 916 -8.95 12.24 8.50
C PRO A 916 -7.65 11.50 8.13
N TYR A 917 -6.88 12.02 7.18
CA TYR A 917 -5.51 11.54 6.95
C TYR A 917 -4.76 11.56 8.28
N VAL A 918 -3.90 10.57 8.51
CA VAL A 918 -3.22 10.41 9.81
C VAL A 918 -2.33 11.64 10.12
N MET A 919 -1.76 12.27 9.10
CA MET A 919 -1.13 13.58 9.17
C MET A 919 -2.08 14.64 8.59
N PRO A 920 -2.52 15.63 9.40
CA PRO A 920 -3.40 16.69 8.92
C PRO A 920 -2.76 17.53 7.81
N SER A 921 -3.46 17.65 6.69
CA SER A 921 -3.01 18.40 5.52
C SER A 921 -4.22 18.90 4.73
N GLU A 922 -4.01 19.55 3.58
CA GLU A 922 -5.07 19.86 2.62
C GLU A 922 -5.86 18.61 2.27
N ASN A 923 -7.20 18.70 2.32
CA ASN A 923 -8.11 17.64 1.93
C ASN A 923 -9.53 18.19 1.67
N GLY A 924 -10.42 17.40 1.10
CA GLY A 924 -11.83 17.76 0.93
C GLY A 924 -12.14 18.70 -0.23
N ASN A 925 -11.23 18.88 -1.19
CA ASN A 925 -11.50 19.69 -2.38
C ASN A 925 -12.44 18.96 -3.35
N HIS A 926 -13.32 19.73 -4.05
CA HIS A 926 -14.24 19.24 -5.07
C HIS A 926 -14.11 20.06 -6.35
N THR A 927 -13.80 19.39 -7.45
CA THR A 927 -13.57 20.03 -8.75
C THR A 927 -14.84 20.07 -9.62
N ASP A 928 -14.75 20.83 -10.70
CA ASP A 928 -15.75 20.87 -11.78
C ASP A 928 -17.17 21.22 -11.25
N THR A 929 -17.25 22.11 -10.27
CA THR A 929 -18.51 22.55 -9.63
C THR A 929 -19.24 23.58 -10.49
N ARG A 930 -20.56 23.41 -10.63
CA ARG A 930 -21.45 24.33 -11.33
C ARG A 930 -22.12 25.28 -10.39
N TRP A 931 -22.57 24.77 -9.24
CA TRP A 931 -23.11 25.51 -8.15
C TRP A 931 -22.94 24.76 -6.83
N LEU A 932 -22.98 25.51 -5.76
CA LEU A 932 -22.81 25.06 -4.38
C LEU A 932 -23.86 25.75 -3.52
N LYS A 933 -24.43 25.05 -2.53
CA LYS A 933 -25.32 25.57 -1.50
C LYS A 933 -24.79 25.21 -0.13
N LEU A 934 -24.72 26.16 0.75
CA LEU A 934 -24.56 25.92 2.19
C LEU A 934 -25.86 26.26 2.91
N LEU A 935 -26.28 25.38 3.83
CA LEU A 935 -27.57 25.44 4.48
C LEU A 935 -27.43 25.70 5.98
N SER A 936 -28.16 26.68 6.49
CA SER A 936 -28.32 27.03 7.91
C SER A 936 -29.81 27.11 8.24
N GLY A 937 -30.43 26.02 8.72
CA GLY A 937 -31.87 25.92 8.86
C GLY A 937 -32.56 26.09 7.51
N THR A 938 -33.38 27.11 7.37
CA THR A 938 -34.08 27.49 6.12
C THR A 938 -33.28 28.48 5.24
N THR A 939 -32.18 28.99 5.72
CA THR A 939 -31.33 29.94 4.99
C THR A 939 -30.37 29.18 4.07
N GLU A 940 -30.38 29.47 2.80
CA GLU A 940 -29.49 28.89 1.78
C GLU A 940 -28.53 29.99 1.30
N LEU A 941 -27.21 29.74 1.45
CA LEU A 941 -26.18 30.50 0.78
C LEU A 941 -25.84 29.77 -0.55
N TYR A 942 -26.29 30.36 -1.65
CA TYR A 942 -26.12 29.80 -3.00
C TYR A 942 -24.94 30.47 -3.71
N ILE A 943 -24.05 29.66 -4.24
CA ILE A 943 -22.85 30.09 -4.96
C ILE A 943 -22.87 29.44 -6.34
N SER A 944 -22.63 30.24 -7.37
CA SER A 944 -22.53 29.77 -8.76
C SER A 944 -21.49 30.59 -9.50
N ALA A 945 -21.00 30.06 -10.61
CA ALA A 945 -20.02 30.74 -11.44
C ALA A 945 -20.32 30.52 -12.94
N PRO A 946 -19.94 31.44 -13.84
CA PRO A 946 -20.11 31.25 -15.27
C PRO A 946 -19.22 30.12 -15.83
N LYS A 947 -18.10 29.82 -15.20
CA LYS A 947 -17.22 28.68 -15.48
C LYS A 947 -17.30 27.64 -14.36
N LEU A 948 -16.72 26.45 -14.59
CA LEU A 948 -16.52 25.47 -13.54
C LEU A 948 -15.52 26.01 -12.50
N PHE A 949 -15.77 25.73 -11.24
CA PHE A 949 -14.90 26.15 -10.14
C PHE A 949 -14.64 24.98 -9.17
N ASN A 950 -13.69 25.15 -8.30
CA ASN A 950 -13.42 24.21 -7.21
C ASN A 950 -13.93 24.81 -5.89
N PHE A 951 -14.30 23.94 -4.95
CA PHE A 951 -14.57 24.38 -3.59
C PHE A 951 -14.02 23.39 -2.57
N ASN A 952 -13.74 23.91 -1.39
CA ASN A 952 -13.43 23.14 -0.19
C ASN A 952 -14.25 23.73 0.96
N VAL A 953 -14.97 22.91 1.70
CA VAL A 953 -15.73 23.37 2.87
C VAL A 953 -15.50 22.46 4.06
N GLN A 954 -15.06 23.05 5.18
CA GLN A 954 -14.70 22.31 6.39
C GLN A 954 -15.07 23.08 7.66
N ASP A 955 -15.10 22.39 8.79
CA ASP A 955 -15.18 22.98 10.13
C ASP A 955 -13.82 23.02 10.85
N TYR A 956 -12.72 22.81 10.10
CA TYR A 956 -11.35 23.07 10.52
C TYR A 956 -10.80 24.26 9.74
N SER A 957 -10.09 25.14 10.44
CA SER A 957 -9.35 26.21 9.77
C SER A 957 -8.04 25.70 9.20
N ASP A 958 -7.52 26.36 8.16
CA ASP A 958 -6.17 26.07 7.64
C ASP A 958 -5.10 26.16 8.74
N ASP A 959 -5.27 27.08 9.70
CA ASP A 959 -4.36 27.18 10.84
C ASP A 959 -4.40 25.97 11.76
N ALA A 960 -5.59 25.44 12.05
CA ALA A 960 -5.73 24.25 12.88
C ALA A 960 -5.08 23.02 12.21
N LEU A 961 -5.31 22.84 10.91
CA LEU A 961 -4.68 21.77 10.13
C LEU A 961 -3.16 21.93 10.08
N ASN A 962 -2.65 23.13 9.80
CA ASN A 962 -1.21 23.38 9.66
C ASN A 962 -0.43 23.31 10.98
N GLN A 963 -1.08 23.51 12.13
CA GLN A 963 -0.46 23.47 13.45
C GLN A 963 -0.47 22.06 14.06
N SER A 964 -1.41 21.22 13.64
CA SER A 964 -1.54 19.86 14.14
C SER A 964 -0.59 18.92 13.40
N LYS A 965 0.17 18.14 14.16
CA LYS A 965 1.08 17.12 13.61
C LYS A 965 0.38 15.77 13.42
N GLU A 966 -0.68 15.54 14.17
CA GLU A 966 -1.42 14.29 14.20
C GLU A 966 -2.92 14.56 14.32
N THR A 967 -3.76 13.67 13.80
CA THR A 967 -5.23 13.80 13.82
C THR A 967 -5.82 14.02 15.21
N GLN A 968 -5.22 13.42 16.26
CA GLN A 968 -5.70 13.60 17.63
C GLN A 968 -5.47 15.01 18.20
N GLU A 969 -4.64 15.83 17.58
CA GLU A 969 -4.40 17.23 17.96
C GLU A 969 -5.43 18.18 17.36
N LEU A 970 -6.07 17.75 16.25
CA LEU A 970 -7.07 18.58 15.56
C LEU A 970 -8.25 18.94 16.47
N ARG A 971 -8.64 20.20 16.40
CA ARG A 971 -9.82 20.75 17.07
C ARG A 971 -10.70 21.42 16.06
N ARG A 972 -11.99 21.06 16.05
CA ARG A 972 -12.98 21.72 15.20
C ARG A 972 -13.12 23.18 15.59
N GLY A 973 -13.17 24.04 14.58
CA GLY A 973 -13.34 25.47 14.76
C GLY A 973 -14.78 25.88 15.16
N ASP A 974 -14.94 27.15 15.45
CA ASP A 974 -16.24 27.77 15.75
C ASP A 974 -16.92 28.34 14.50
N HIS A 975 -16.37 28.07 13.32
CA HIS A 975 -16.82 28.56 12.03
C HIS A 975 -16.92 27.47 11.00
N THR A 976 -17.54 27.78 9.87
CA THR A 976 -17.48 27.01 8.64
C THR A 976 -16.56 27.76 7.66
N TYR A 977 -15.51 27.10 7.20
CA TYR A 977 -14.52 27.65 6.29
C TYR A 977 -14.81 27.16 4.88
N LEU A 978 -14.99 28.12 3.95
CA LEU A 978 -15.31 27.84 2.56
C LEU A 978 -14.28 28.50 1.64
N HIS A 979 -13.54 27.70 0.91
CA HIS A 979 -12.76 28.13 -0.25
C HIS A 979 -13.61 28.04 -1.52
N ILE A 980 -13.53 29.07 -2.37
CA ILE A 980 -14.09 29.13 -3.72
C ILE A 980 -12.91 29.44 -4.63
N ASP A 981 -12.46 28.43 -5.40
CA ASP A 981 -11.22 28.53 -6.15
C ASP A 981 -11.47 28.43 -7.67
N GLU A 982 -10.80 29.26 -8.45
CA GLU A 982 -10.64 29.07 -9.88
C GLU A 982 -9.90 27.75 -10.13
N ALA A 983 -8.79 27.53 -9.41
CA ALA A 983 -7.97 26.35 -9.53
C ALA A 983 -7.19 26.08 -8.23
N GLN A 984 -6.85 24.79 -8.05
CA GLN A 984 -5.91 24.33 -7.04
C GLN A 984 -4.85 23.46 -7.73
N MET A 985 -3.59 23.59 -7.29
CA MET A 985 -2.48 22.79 -7.77
C MET A 985 -2.76 21.29 -7.55
N GLY A 986 -2.28 20.42 -8.44
CA GLY A 986 -2.37 18.97 -8.26
C GLY A 986 -1.76 18.51 -6.94
N VAL A 987 -2.10 17.31 -6.49
CA VAL A 987 -1.56 16.70 -5.27
C VAL A 987 -0.28 15.91 -5.53
N GLY A 988 0.03 15.55 -6.79
CA GLY A 988 1.21 14.74 -7.13
C GLY A 988 1.10 13.30 -6.65
N GLY A 989 2.24 12.60 -6.58
CA GLY A 989 2.29 11.21 -6.12
C GLY A 989 3.08 10.27 -7.01
N ASP A 990 3.92 10.77 -7.93
CA ASP A 990 4.91 9.93 -8.62
C ASP A 990 5.94 9.39 -7.62
N ASP A 991 6.39 10.26 -6.72
CA ASP A 991 7.09 9.97 -5.45
C ASP A 991 6.71 11.04 -4.41
N SER A 992 7.19 10.93 -3.16
CA SER A 992 6.91 11.89 -2.09
C SER A 992 8.16 12.60 -1.55
N TRP A 993 9.33 12.43 -2.17
CA TRP A 993 10.60 13.06 -1.78
C TRP A 993 11.13 14.08 -2.77
N SER A 994 10.40 14.36 -3.84
CA SER A 994 10.74 15.38 -4.83
C SER A 994 9.52 16.19 -5.26
N PRO A 995 9.71 17.47 -5.70
CA PRO A 995 8.61 18.34 -6.13
C PRO A 995 8.14 17.95 -7.54
N ARG A 996 7.36 16.89 -7.67
CA ARG A 996 6.98 16.26 -8.97
C ARG A 996 5.51 16.39 -9.36
N VAL A 997 4.81 17.45 -8.93
CA VAL A 997 3.53 17.78 -9.55
C VAL A 997 3.76 18.07 -11.04
N HIS A 998 3.02 17.42 -11.93
CA HIS A 998 3.20 17.59 -13.38
C HIS A 998 2.87 19.03 -13.80
N LYS A 999 3.62 19.52 -14.82
CA LYS A 999 3.62 20.94 -15.24
C LYS A 999 2.23 21.49 -15.56
N GLU A 1000 1.34 20.69 -16.13
CA GLU A 1000 -0.04 21.06 -16.47
C GLU A 1000 -0.95 21.27 -15.26
N PHE A 1001 -0.53 20.80 -14.08
CA PHE A 1001 -1.26 20.96 -12.82
C PHE A 1001 -0.63 21.97 -11.87
N LEU A 1002 0.45 22.65 -12.31
CA LEU A 1002 1.05 23.76 -11.58
C LEU A 1002 0.30 25.05 -11.83
N LEU A 1003 0.15 25.87 -10.80
CA LEU A 1003 -0.40 27.21 -10.92
C LEU A 1003 0.73 28.25 -11.05
N ASN A 1004 1.35 28.32 -12.22
CA ASN A 1004 2.49 29.16 -12.53
C ASN A 1004 2.21 30.19 -13.64
N GLN A 1005 0.92 30.49 -13.92
CA GLN A 1005 0.55 31.48 -14.91
C GLN A 1005 0.74 32.90 -14.32
N PRO A 1006 1.16 33.90 -15.16
CA PRO A 1006 1.32 35.26 -14.70
C PRO A 1006 -0.01 35.99 -14.50
N TYR A 1007 -1.11 35.43 -14.95
CA TYR A 1007 -2.45 36.05 -14.91
C TYR A 1007 -3.54 35.00 -14.70
N TYR A 1008 -4.49 35.31 -13.77
CA TYR A 1008 -5.71 34.54 -13.54
C TYR A 1008 -6.93 35.43 -13.56
N HIS A 1009 -8.05 34.92 -14.07
CA HIS A 1009 -9.34 35.59 -14.07
C HIS A 1009 -10.45 34.61 -13.70
N TYR A 1010 -11.21 34.93 -12.67
CA TYR A 1010 -12.35 34.15 -12.23
C TYR A 1010 -13.52 34.99 -11.74
N GLU A 1011 -14.72 34.39 -11.81
CA GLU A 1011 -15.98 35.04 -11.44
C GLU A 1011 -16.85 34.06 -10.68
N PHE A 1012 -17.57 34.55 -9.69
CA PHE A 1012 -18.62 33.82 -9.00
C PHE A 1012 -19.68 34.77 -8.44
N SER A 1013 -20.85 34.22 -8.11
CA SER A 1013 -21.94 34.97 -7.49
C SER A 1013 -22.28 34.34 -6.15
N ILE A 1014 -22.54 35.19 -5.16
CA ILE A 1014 -23.05 34.82 -3.84
C ILE A 1014 -24.48 35.35 -3.73
N GLN A 1015 -25.44 34.50 -3.39
CA GLN A 1015 -26.85 34.89 -3.18
C GLN A 1015 -27.44 34.16 -1.99
N VAL A 1016 -28.16 34.88 -1.13
CA VAL A 1016 -28.95 34.27 -0.07
C VAL A 1016 -30.35 34.00 -0.58
N ARG A 1017 -30.82 32.76 -0.37
CA ARG A 1017 -32.16 32.29 -0.70
C ARG A 1017 -32.87 31.79 0.56
N ASN A 1018 -34.23 31.81 0.57
CA ASN A 1018 -35.05 31.37 1.71
C ASN A 1018 -35.89 30.14 1.34
#